data_3d6281abf317ead065b0992218085265
#
_entry.id   3d6281abf317ead065b0992218085265
#
_cell.length_a   1.000
_cell.length_b   1.000
_cell.length_c   1.000
_cell.angle_alpha   90.00
_cell.angle_beta   90.00
_cell.angle_gamma   90.00
#
_symmetry.space_group_name_H-M   'P 1'
#
loop_
_entity.id
_entity.type
_entity.pdbx_description
1 polymer ?
#
loop_
_entity_poly.entity_id
_entity_poly.type
_entity_poly.pdbx_seq_one_letter_code
_entity_poly.pdbx_strand_id
1 'polypeptide(L)'
;MPEKGYLCNVVMTFNTEQQQVIEATGGCHLVLAPPGCGKTAVLAERIVWAHEHGEEFADMACLTFTNRASRGMKERIYERMGSVKGLDALFVGNVHRFCSRFLFENGIVPEHTAVIDNDTSFSIMADFLGEDELKVLGDNKDRQRYSQILNLQHLMYQCEHRYPSKLMVHRDAMQPSALKELCIAFRLPYTQDSSITLYHQASLFLDEHALLSREAAALLLSLNAARQYELYKLQNDLMDFEDLLLKTYDMLVQYDATESHHAEQLEAHPIKKLKWLQIDEVQDLNPLQLAIIDGFTDTEATVVYLGDTQQAIFSFMGAQTDTLTLLKERCGEGHFHNFFVNYRSPQYLLDVFNQYGEQQLGIAHDLLPSTQNKTEKQVGDLQFLEADTNVDEANIVAHEVRRIYEQYPDDTVAVIVAFNSDADDVSGALQTLPHFKISGIDCFSTPEVRLLLAHLSVVSMEQNFIAWSHLFTGLHVYTSNSASRQFVRQVMELALSPVDFLDYEGSTYLSEFVKVYEKQDVVVFDTETTGLNVFEDDVVQIAAVKVRQGRVIEELNIFIETERTIPEMLGEVVNPLVEEYAAQPHLSHQEALQRFVDFSRGCAILGHNATYDYQIMEHNMQRYAPDLSMYRLWPSYFDSLKMARLLRPRLKSYKLKDLLVQLGLEGHNSHLANDDILATNSLMIYCYDRARSIVGRQQEFIRRHQKTIDRFRHLYADLYQHSRSRLYVQSGITPLSAELQYTFDYLRDIGRIGHMPKLPYIIR
;
A
#
# COMPACT_ATOMS: atom_id res chain seq x y z
N MET A 1 9.81 -11.49 31.73
CA MET A 1 8.59 -12.03 31.10
C MET A 1 7.71 -12.61 32.18
N PRO A 2 6.54 -12.06 32.48
CA PRO A 2 5.54 -12.78 33.26
C PRO A 2 4.74 -13.66 32.30
N GLU A 3 4.55 -14.89 32.69
CA GLU A 3 3.74 -15.90 32.05
C GLU A 3 2.35 -15.35 31.74
N LYS A 4 1.99 -15.35 30.46
CA LYS A 4 0.62 -15.10 30.02
C LYS A 4 -0.25 -16.23 30.59
N GLY A 5 -1.05 -15.87 31.58
CA GLY A 5 -2.08 -16.72 32.12
C GLY A 5 -3.02 -17.21 31.01
N TYR A 6 -3.43 -18.43 31.14
CA TYR A 6 -4.42 -19.13 30.33
C TYR A 6 -5.63 -18.24 30.07
N LEU A 7 -5.79 -17.78 28.84
CA LEU A 7 -7.05 -17.23 28.37
C LEU A 7 -8.06 -18.38 28.35
N CYS A 8 -8.98 -18.32 29.30
CA CYS A 8 -10.17 -19.13 29.32
C CYS A 8 -10.85 -18.99 27.95
N ASN A 9 -11.11 -20.08 27.25
CA ASN A 9 -12.01 -20.12 26.11
C ASN A 9 -13.40 -19.70 26.60
N VAL A 10 -13.69 -18.42 26.57
CA VAL A 10 -15.05 -17.91 26.72
C VAL A 10 -15.74 -18.30 25.42
N VAL A 11 -16.51 -19.37 25.45
CA VAL A 11 -17.43 -19.70 24.37
C VAL A 11 -18.38 -18.51 24.23
N MET A 12 -18.15 -17.67 23.21
CA MET A 12 -19.09 -16.61 22.90
C MET A 12 -20.43 -17.25 22.52
N THR A 13 -21.45 -16.96 23.31
CA THR A 13 -22.81 -17.39 22.99
C THR A 13 -23.50 -16.29 22.18
N PHE A 14 -23.85 -16.61 20.96
CA PHE A 14 -24.62 -15.73 20.08
C PHE A 14 -26.11 -15.90 20.34
N ASN A 15 -26.86 -14.83 20.26
CA ASN A 15 -28.31 -14.91 20.31
C ASN A 15 -28.91 -15.41 19.00
N THR A 16 -30.22 -15.67 18.96
CA THR A 16 -30.89 -16.24 17.79
C THR A 16 -30.73 -15.36 16.54
N GLU A 17 -30.81 -14.03 16.67
CA GLU A 17 -30.68 -13.08 15.56
C GLU A 17 -29.26 -13.07 15.01
N GLN A 18 -28.28 -13.08 15.90
CA GLN A 18 -26.86 -13.17 15.52
C GLN A 18 -26.54 -14.49 14.85
N GLN A 19 -27.08 -15.61 15.38
CA GLN A 19 -26.87 -16.94 14.81
C GLN A 19 -27.48 -17.06 13.41
N GLN A 20 -28.66 -16.50 13.18
CA GLN A 20 -29.28 -16.46 11.85
C GLN A 20 -28.38 -15.73 10.85
N VAL A 21 -27.72 -14.64 11.25
CA VAL A 21 -26.78 -13.92 10.38
C VAL A 21 -25.50 -14.71 10.20
N ILE A 22 -24.97 -15.38 11.22
CA ILE A 22 -23.75 -16.20 11.10
C ILE A 22 -23.98 -17.32 10.07
N GLU A 23 -25.12 -17.97 10.07
CA GLU A 23 -25.48 -19.09 9.20
C GLU A 23 -26.12 -18.66 7.88
N ALA A 24 -26.32 -17.37 7.65
CA ALA A 24 -26.95 -16.86 6.43
C ALA A 24 -26.10 -17.16 5.18
N THR A 25 -26.74 -17.77 4.18
CA THR A 25 -26.13 -18.16 2.90
C THR A 25 -27.02 -17.76 1.72
N GLY A 26 -26.37 -17.54 0.57
CA GLY A 26 -27.03 -17.25 -0.70
C GLY A 26 -27.60 -15.82 -0.77
N GLY A 27 -27.15 -15.04 -1.74
CA GLY A 27 -27.63 -13.68 -2.02
C GLY A 27 -27.14 -12.63 -1.05
N CYS A 28 -27.83 -11.49 -1.06
CA CYS A 28 -27.48 -10.31 -0.26
C CYS A 28 -28.30 -10.23 1.01
N HIS A 29 -27.67 -10.01 2.14
CA HIS A 29 -28.31 -9.81 3.43
C HIS A 29 -27.95 -8.45 4.00
N LEU A 30 -28.91 -7.69 4.51
CA LEU A 30 -28.71 -6.43 5.21
C LEU A 30 -28.95 -6.59 6.71
N VAL A 31 -27.98 -6.24 7.51
CA VAL A 31 -28.04 -6.29 8.97
C VAL A 31 -27.96 -4.87 9.51
N LEU A 32 -28.99 -4.40 10.16
CA LEU A 32 -28.99 -3.16 10.93
C LEU A 32 -28.70 -3.48 12.40
N ALA A 33 -27.64 -2.92 12.91
CA ALA A 33 -27.18 -3.22 14.25
C ALA A 33 -26.69 -1.95 14.96
N PRO A 34 -27.41 -1.44 15.94
CA PRO A 34 -26.99 -0.33 16.79
C PRO A 34 -25.64 -0.57 17.48
N PRO A 35 -25.01 0.47 18.05
CA PRO A 35 -23.76 0.33 18.77
C PRO A 35 -23.85 -0.72 19.89
N GLY A 36 -22.80 -1.50 20.09
CA GLY A 36 -22.73 -2.48 21.19
C GLY A 36 -23.46 -3.80 20.96
N CYS A 37 -24.12 -4.01 19.81
CA CYS A 37 -24.85 -5.24 19.48
C CYS A 37 -23.98 -6.39 18.93
N GLY A 38 -22.65 -6.29 18.99
CA GLY A 38 -21.76 -7.40 18.67
C GLY A 38 -21.43 -7.56 17.17
N LYS A 39 -21.63 -6.54 16.31
CA LYS A 39 -21.35 -6.56 14.86
C LYS A 39 -20.06 -7.27 14.49
N THR A 40 -18.93 -6.79 15.01
CA THR A 40 -17.60 -7.31 14.68
C THR A 40 -17.40 -8.76 15.12
N ALA A 41 -18.02 -9.19 16.22
CA ALA A 41 -17.96 -10.58 16.68
C ALA A 41 -18.71 -11.52 15.74
N VAL A 42 -19.89 -11.11 15.26
CA VAL A 42 -20.67 -11.85 14.28
C VAL A 42 -19.90 -12.00 12.96
N LEU A 43 -19.27 -10.92 12.46
CA LEU A 43 -18.48 -10.98 11.22
C LEU A 43 -17.28 -11.93 11.35
N ALA A 44 -16.58 -11.92 12.48
CA ALA A 44 -15.47 -12.83 12.72
C ALA A 44 -15.94 -14.30 12.73
N GLU A 45 -17.06 -14.59 13.44
CA GLU A 45 -17.64 -15.92 13.52
C GLU A 45 -18.15 -16.43 12.17
N ARG A 46 -18.67 -15.54 11.32
CA ARG A 46 -19.09 -15.88 9.96
C ARG A 46 -17.94 -16.40 9.09
N ILE A 47 -16.72 -15.88 9.24
CA ILE A 47 -15.54 -16.39 8.53
C ILE A 47 -15.20 -17.82 9.00
N VAL A 48 -15.26 -18.03 10.32
CA VAL A 48 -15.04 -19.36 10.90
C VAL A 48 -16.09 -20.36 10.36
N TRP A 49 -17.36 -19.97 10.44
CA TRP A 49 -18.46 -20.79 9.97
C TRP A 49 -18.37 -21.13 8.47
N ALA A 50 -18.09 -20.14 7.64
CA ALA A 50 -17.95 -20.34 6.19
C ALA A 50 -16.81 -21.31 5.86
N HIS A 51 -15.66 -21.17 6.50
CA HIS A 51 -14.52 -22.07 6.30
C HIS A 51 -14.85 -23.51 6.77
N GLU A 52 -15.51 -23.68 7.91
CA GLU A 52 -15.96 -24.99 8.40
C GLU A 52 -16.99 -25.66 7.47
N HIS A 53 -17.69 -24.86 6.66
CA HIS A 53 -18.67 -25.36 5.67
C HIS A 53 -18.11 -25.41 4.23
N GLY A 54 -16.79 -25.29 4.06
CA GLY A 54 -16.10 -25.59 2.82
C GLY A 54 -15.77 -24.39 1.93
N GLU A 55 -16.01 -23.17 2.40
CA GLU A 55 -15.56 -21.99 1.66
C GLU A 55 -14.06 -21.78 1.81
N GLU A 56 -13.39 -21.39 0.73
CA GLU A 56 -11.96 -21.14 0.70
C GLU A 56 -11.64 -19.69 1.11
N PHE A 57 -10.63 -19.49 1.96
CA PHE A 57 -10.22 -18.13 2.37
C PHE A 57 -9.90 -17.20 1.22
N ALA A 58 -9.37 -17.76 0.12
CA ALA A 58 -9.06 -16.98 -1.09
C ALA A 58 -10.31 -16.45 -1.82
N ASP A 59 -11.50 -17.02 -1.56
CA ASP A 59 -12.79 -16.59 -2.12
C ASP A 59 -13.57 -15.68 -1.16
N MET A 60 -12.98 -15.34 -0.01
CA MET A 60 -13.61 -14.53 1.03
C MET A 60 -12.99 -13.14 1.13
N ALA A 61 -13.82 -12.15 1.48
CA ALA A 61 -13.36 -10.81 1.85
C ALA A 61 -14.19 -10.20 3.00
N CYS A 62 -13.47 -9.54 3.94
CA CYS A 62 -14.04 -8.67 4.95
C CYS A 62 -13.65 -7.23 4.66
N LEU A 63 -14.59 -6.42 4.24
CA LEU A 63 -14.38 -5.01 3.96
C LEU A 63 -14.84 -4.16 5.15
N THR A 64 -13.99 -3.26 5.60
CA THR A 64 -14.27 -2.34 6.71
C THR A 64 -13.94 -0.91 6.29
N PHE A 65 -14.52 0.08 6.94
CA PHE A 65 -14.27 1.48 6.56
C PHE A 65 -12.86 1.95 6.98
N THR A 66 -12.33 1.50 8.12
CA THR A 66 -11.06 1.99 8.67
C THR A 66 -10.02 0.89 8.86
N ASN A 67 -8.74 1.25 8.78
CA ASN A 67 -7.63 0.34 9.07
C ASN A 67 -7.66 -0.20 10.51
N ARG A 68 -8.17 0.58 11.46
CA ARG A 68 -8.32 0.16 12.86
C ARG A 68 -9.37 -0.96 13.01
N ALA A 69 -10.52 -0.80 12.35
CA ALA A 69 -11.55 -1.82 12.31
C ALA A 69 -11.04 -3.11 11.65
N SER A 70 -10.30 -2.98 10.54
CA SER A 70 -9.65 -4.11 9.86
C SER A 70 -8.69 -4.89 10.77
N ARG A 71 -7.87 -4.17 11.57
CA ARG A 71 -6.95 -4.79 12.52
C ARG A 71 -7.71 -5.57 13.60
N GLY A 72 -8.69 -4.93 14.25
CA GLY A 72 -9.50 -5.59 15.28
C GLY A 72 -10.30 -6.80 14.76
N MET A 73 -10.73 -6.76 13.48
CA MET A 73 -11.35 -7.89 12.82
C MET A 73 -10.37 -9.04 12.63
N LYS A 74 -9.17 -8.74 12.10
CA LYS A 74 -8.10 -9.74 11.93
C LYS A 74 -7.73 -10.41 13.24
N GLU A 75 -7.47 -9.62 14.28
CA GLU A 75 -7.12 -10.15 15.62
C GLU A 75 -8.16 -11.14 16.11
N ARG A 76 -9.46 -10.83 16.00
CA ARG A 76 -10.54 -11.72 16.41
C ARG A 76 -10.61 -13.01 15.58
N ILE A 77 -10.42 -12.92 14.25
CA ILE A 77 -10.39 -14.11 13.40
C ILE A 77 -9.21 -15.01 13.81
N TYR A 78 -8.01 -14.43 14.01
CA TYR A 78 -6.84 -15.18 14.47
C TYR A 78 -7.02 -15.78 15.87
N GLU A 79 -7.63 -15.05 16.81
CA GLU A 79 -7.95 -15.57 18.15
C GLU A 79 -8.88 -16.78 18.10
N ARG A 80 -9.85 -16.79 17.18
CA ARG A 80 -10.81 -17.89 17.02
C ARG A 80 -10.25 -19.08 16.27
N MET A 81 -9.49 -18.86 15.22
CA MET A 81 -9.01 -19.92 14.32
C MET A 81 -7.60 -20.40 14.63
N GLY A 82 -6.78 -19.59 15.30
CA GLY A 82 -5.37 -19.88 15.47
C GLY A 82 -4.62 -19.81 14.14
N SER A 83 -3.57 -20.62 14.01
CA SER A 83 -2.76 -20.72 12.79
C SER A 83 -3.32 -21.79 11.86
N VAL A 84 -4.31 -21.43 11.03
CA VAL A 84 -4.90 -22.30 10.01
C VAL A 84 -4.22 -22.06 8.67
N LYS A 85 -3.89 -23.14 7.95
CA LYS A 85 -3.28 -23.07 6.61
C LYS A 85 -4.21 -22.32 5.64
N GLY A 86 -3.64 -21.37 4.91
CA GLY A 86 -4.37 -20.59 3.91
C GLY A 86 -5.10 -19.35 4.43
N LEU A 87 -5.11 -19.11 5.75
CA LEU A 87 -5.75 -17.92 6.34
C LEU A 87 -5.19 -16.59 5.80
N ASP A 88 -3.93 -16.58 5.37
CA ASP A 88 -3.28 -15.40 4.75
C ASP A 88 -3.92 -14.99 3.42
N ALA A 89 -4.64 -15.89 2.75
CA ALA A 89 -5.37 -15.60 1.52
C ALA A 89 -6.65 -14.78 1.77
N LEU A 90 -7.21 -14.84 3.00
CA LEU A 90 -8.37 -14.04 3.38
C LEU A 90 -8.05 -12.54 3.30
N PHE A 91 -8.84 -11.80 2.54
CA PHE A 91 -8.71 -10.35 2.53
C PHE A 91 -9.50 -9.72 3.70
N VAL A 92 -8.80 -8.96 4.56
CA VAL A 92 -9.44 -8.10 5.56
C VAL A 92 -8.82 -6.71 5.45
N GLY A 93 -9.61 -5.71 5.07
CA GLY A 93 -9.11 -4.37 4.80
C GLY A 93 -10.20 -3.39 4.41
N ASN A 94 -9.80 -2.16 4.07
CA ASN A 94 -10.71 -1.19 3.46
C ASN A 94 -10.72 -1.31 1.92
N VAL A 95 -11.69 -0.65 1.27
CA VAL A 95 -11.88 -0.73 -0.18
C VAL A 95 -10.65 -0.22 -0.94
N HIS A 96 -10.00 0.86 -0.50
CA HIS A 96 -8.79 1.38 -1.16
C HIS A 96 -7.65 0.37 -1.13
N ARG A 97 -7.43 -0.30 0.01
CA ARG A 97 -6.42 -1.35 0.12
C ARG A 97 -6.75 -2.55 -0.77
N PHE A 98 -8.04 -2.89 -0.90
CA PHE A 98 -8.49 -3.95 -1.80
C PHE A 98 -8.20 -3.59 -3.26
N CYS A 99 -8.55 -2.38 -3.69
CA CYS A 99 -8.25 -1.87 -5.03
C CYS A 99 -6.74 -1.81 -5.30
N SER A 100 -5.96 -1.31 -4.34
CA SER A 100 -4.49 -1.27 -4.45
C SER A 100 -3.92 -2.67 -4.66
N ARG A 101 -4.33 -3.64 -3.82
CA ARG A 101 -3.92 -5.04 -3.97
C ARG A 101 -4.25 -5.57 -5.35
N PHE A 102 -5.48 -5.37 -5.81
CA PHE A 102 -5.93 -5.81 -7.13
C PHE A 102 -5.10 -5.21 -8.27
N LEU A 103 -4.87 -3.90 -8.26
CA LEU A 103 -4.13 -3.21 -9.32
C LEU A 103 -2.67 -3.64 -9.41
N PHE A 104 -1.99 -3.81 -8.26
CA PHE A 104 -0.57 -4.16 -8.22
C PHE A 104 -0.32 -5.66 -8.40
N GLU A 105 -1.07 -6.53 -7.73
CA GLU A 105 -0.85 -7.99 -7.83
C GLU A 105 -1.17 -8.53 -9.23
N ASN A 106 -2.12 -7.91 -9.94
CA ASN A 106 -2.44 -8.28 -11.32
C ASN A 106 -1.63 -7.52 -12.38
N GLY A 107 -0.64 -6.69 -11.98
CA GLY A 107 0.20 -5.94 -12.92
C GLY A 107 -0.57 -4.95 -13.80
N ILE A 108 -1.76 -4.48 -13.34
CA ILE A 108 -2.58 -3.49 -14.06
C ILE A 108 -1.88 -2.14 -14.06
N VAL A 109 -1.22 -1.83 -12.94
CA VAL A 109 -0.34 -0.67 -12.82
C VAL A 109 1.11 -1.15 -12.67
N PRO A 110 2.09 -0.41 -13.17
CA PRO A 110 3.50 -0.74 -13.00
C PRO A 110 3.87 -0.86 -11.51
N GLU A 111 4.71 -1.83 -11.16
CA GLU A 111 5.11 -2.08 -9.76
C GLU A 111 5.84 -0.90 -9.10
N HIS A 112 6.47 -0.03 -9.90
CA HIS A 112 7.15 1.17 -9.42
C HIS A 112 6.20 2.37 -9.24
N THR A 113 4.90 2.23 -9.57
CA THR A 113 3.91 3.29 -9.36
C THR A 113 3.81 3.62 -7.87
N ALA A 114 3.97 4.89 -7.52
CA ALA A 114 3.86 5.34 -6.15
C ALA A 114 2.45 5.88 -5.86
N VAL A 115 1.85 5.41 -4.76
CA VAL A 115 0.61 5.99 -4.24
C VAL A 115 0.98 7.13 -3.30
N ILE A 116 0.48 8.34 -3.59
CA ILE A 116 0.79 9.57 -2.86
C ILE A 116 -0.37 10.01 -1.98
N ASP A 117 -0.04 10.64 -0.85
CA ASP A 117 -1.00 11.23 0.07
C ASP A 117 -1.43 12.66 -0.36
N ASN A 118 -2.43 13.19 0.33
CA ASN A 118 -2.94 14.53 0.05
C ASN A 118 -1.88 15.62 0.24
N ASP A 119 -0.99 15.49 1.23
CA ASP A 119 0.05 16.48 1.47
C ASP A 119 1.04 16.54 0.31
N THR A 120 1.43 15.39 -0.22
CA THR A 120 2.27 15.29 -1.42
C THR A 120 1.54 15.85 -2.64
N SER A 121 0.25 15.55 -2.81
CA SER A 121 -0.60 16.09 -3.87
C SER A 121 -0.67 17.61 -3.81
N PHE A 122 -0.88 18.17 -2.62
CA PHE A 122 -0.92 19.64 -2.41
C PHE A 122 0.42 20.30 -2.66
N SER A 123 1.53 19.70 -2.23
CA SER A 123 2.87 20.17 -2.53
C SER A 123 3.15 20.21 -4.04
N ILE A 124 2.69 19.21 -4.79
CA ILE A 124 2.82 19.18 -6.25
C ILE A 124 1.99 20.30 -6.90
N MET A 125 0.74 20.47 -6.46
CA MET A 125 -0.14 21.52 -6.99
C MET A 125 0.33 22.92 -6.65
N ALA A 126 0.94 23.13 -5.48
CA ALA A 126 1.53 24.39 -5.07
C ALA A 126 2.63 24.87 -6.05
N ASP A 127 3.44 23.93 -6.56
CA ASP A 127 4.44 24.24 -7.58
C ASP A 127 3.82 24.84 -8.84
N PHE A 128 2.68 24.31 -9.30
CA PHE A 128 2.00 24.80 -10.51
C PHE A 128 1.30 26.14 -10.31
N LEU A 129 0.90 26.44 -9.07
CA LEU A 129 0.28 27.72 -8.73
C LEU A 129 1.30 28.78 -8.30
N GLY A 130 2.58 28.42 -8.19
CA GLY A 130 3.64 29.30 -7.74
C GLY A 130 3.49 29.72 -6.29
N GLU A 131 2.88 28.90 -5.46
CA GLU A 131 2.63 29.14 -4.04
C GLU A 131 3.64 28.41 -3.15
N ASP A 132 3.87 28.96 -1.95
CA ASP A 132 4.74 28.32 -0.96
C ASP A 132 4.06 27.08 -0.35
N GLU A 133 4.64 25.91 -0.57
CA GLU A 133 4.11 24.64 -0.07
C GLU A 133 3.99 24.58 1.46
N LEU A 134 4.91 25.22 2.20
CA LEU A 134 4.85 25.23 3.67
C LEU A 134 3.65 26.03 4.18
N LYS A 135 3.32 27.11 3.48
CA LYS A 135 2.13 27.90 3.78
C LYS A 135 0.86 27.09 3.48
N VAL A 136 0.81 26.45 2.32
CA VAL A 136 -0.34 25.63 1.90
C VAL A 136 -0.59 24.47 2.87
N LEU A 137 0.45 23.79 3.30
CA LEU A 137 0.33 22.67 4.24
C LEU A 137 0.03 23.12 5.67
N GLY A 138 0.39 24.34 6.05
CA GLY A 138 0.19 24.92 7.38
C GLY A 138 -1.15 25.64 7.60
N ASP A 139 -1.91 25.98 6.53
CA ASP A 139 -3.16 26.72 6.62
C ASP A 139 -4.36 25.88 6.20
N ASN A 140 -5.35 25.76 7.09
CA ASN A 140 -6.56 24.95 6.85
C ASN A 140 -7.41 25.46 5.66
N LYS A 141 -7.42 26.78 5.40
CA LYS A 141 -8.17 27.35 4.27
C LYS A 141 -7.50 27.01 2.95
N ASP A 142 -6.18 27.11 2.92
CA ASP A 142 -5.43 26.73 1.74
C ASP A 142 -5.58 25.21 1.50
N ARG A 143 -5.45 24.35 2.52
CA ARG A 143 -5.71 22.92 2.41
C ARG A 143 -7.09 22.60 1.86
N GLN A 144 -8.14 23.31 2.31
CA GLN A 144 -9.50 23.13 1.79
C GLN A 144 -9.59 23.51 0.29
N ARG A 145 -8.96 24.61 -0.11
CA ARG A 145 -8.90 25.02 -1.53
C ARG A 145 -8.19 23.97 -2.39
N TYR A 146 -7.06 23.42 -1.93
CA TYR A 146 -6.35 22.39 -2.65
C TYR A 146 -7.11 21.06 -2.71
N SER A 147 -7.84 20.72 -1.65
CA SER A 147 -8.77 19.57 -1.68
C SER A 147 -9.85 19.76 -2.74
N GLN A 148 -10.38 20.98 -2.93
CA GLN A 148 -11.35 21.27 -3.99
C GLN A 148 -10.74 21.09 -5.40
N ILE A 149 -9.47 21.49 -5.61
CA ILE A 149 -8.78 21.29 -6.88
C ILE A 149 -8.57 19.80 -7.14
N LEU A 150 -8.20 19.02 -6.12
CA LEU A 150 -8.04 17.58 -6.21
C LEU A 150 -9.37 16.91 -6.55
N ASN A 151 -10.45 17.26 -5.85
CA ASN A 151 -11.80 16.77 -6.13
C ASN A 151 -12.26 17.11 -7.55
N LEU A 152 -11.90 18.30 -8.05
CA LEU A 152 -12.20 18.71 -9.41
C LEU A 152 -11.46 17.85 -10.44
N GLN A 153 -10.21 17.49 -10.19
CA GLN A 153 -9.46 16.58 -11.07
C GLN A 153 -10.14 15.21 -11.16
N HIS A 154 -10.55 14.64 -10.02
CA HIS A 154 -11.26 13.36 -10.00
C HIS A 154 -12.63 13.43 -10.70
N LEU A 155 -13.38 14.53 -10.51
CA LEU A 155 -14.63 14.75 -11.22
C LEU A 155 -14.41 14.82 -12.74
N MET A 156 -13.38 15.55 -13.20
CA MET A 156 -13.06 15.65 -14.63
C MET A 156 -12.66 14.30 -15.23
N TYR A 157 -11.87 13.50 -14.51
CA TYR A 157 -11.57 12.13 -14.88
C TYR A 157 -12.85 11.30 -15.10
N GLN A 158 -13.79 11.35 -14.17
CA GLN A 158 -15.08 10.64 -14.29
C GLN A 158 -15.94 11.17 -15.46
N CYS A 159 -15.90 12.47 -15.73
CA CYS A 159 -16.56 13.05 -16.89
C CYS A 159 -15.99 12.52 -18.22
N GLU A 160 -14.66 12.43 -18.33
CA GLU A 160 -13.97 11.92 -19.52
C GLU A 160 -14.27 10.44 -19.76
N HIS A 161 -14.27 9.63 -18.71
CA HIS A 161 -14.57 8.19 -18.76
C HIS A 161 -16.07 7.88 -18.75
N ARG A 162 -16.92 8.90 -18.87
CA ARG A 162 -18.39 8.75 -19.01
C ARG A 162 -19.04 7.95 -17.88
N TYR A 163 -18.60 8.18 -16.65
CA TYR A 163 -19.21 7.53 -15.49
C TYR A 163 -20.72 7.81 -15.40
N PRO A 164 -21.53 6.82 -15.02
CA PRO A 164 -22.93 7.06 -14.69
C PRO A 164 -23.07 8.15 -13.64
N SER A 165 -24.02 9.06 -13.83
CA SER A 165 -24.21 10.19 -12.91
C SER A 165 -24.33 9.78 -11.44
N LYS A 166 -24.97 8.64 -11.14
CA LYS A 166 -25.13 8.11 -9.77
C LYS A 166 -23.81 7.69 -9.11
N LEU A 167 -22.77 7.41 -9.90
CA LEU A 167 -21.45 6.99 -9.40
C LEU A 167 -20.45 8.14 -9.33
N MET A 168 -20.77 9.31 -9.91
CA MET A 168 -19.90 10.48 -9.86
C MET A 168 -19.81 11.03 -8.44
N VAL A 169 -18.59 11.14 -7.92
CA VAL A 169 -18.27 11.80 -6.66
C VAL A 169 -17.84 13.25 -6.89
N HIS A 170 -17.81 14.06 -5.83
CA HIS A 170 -17.29 15.45 -5.86
C HIS A 170 -17.98 16.40 -6.86
N ARG A 171 -19.27 16.20 -7.13
CA ARG A 171 -20.01 17.07 -8.08
C ARG A 171 -20.05 18.54 -7.69
N ASP A 172 -19.95 18.82 -6.42
CA ASP A 172 -19.90 20.16 -5.81
C ASP A 172 -18.58 20.89 -6.07
N ALA A 173 -17.52 20.17 -6.51
CA ALA A 173 -16.24 20.77 -6.87
C ALA A 173 -16.34 21.73 -8.07
N MET A 174 -17.37 21.59 -8.90
CA MET A 174 -17.61 22.46 -10.07
C MET A 174 -18.93 23.18 -9.92
N GLN A 175 -18.88 24.48 -9.59
CA GLN A 175 -20.08 25.31 -9.44
C GLN A 175 -20.76 25.59 -10.79
N PRO A 176 -22.07 25.27 -10.96
CA PRO A 176 -22.76 25.42 -12.25
C PRO A 176 -22.79 26.85 -12.77
N SER A 177 -22.88 27.87 -11.91
CA SER A 177 -22.88 29.28 -12.28
C SER A 177 -21.56 29.71 -12.92
N ALA A 178 -20.44 29.35 -12.29
CA ALA A 178 -19.10 29.63 -12.77
C ALA A 178 -18.82 28.91 -14.09
N LEU A 179 -19.18 27.62 -14.19
CA LEU A 179 -19.05 26.87 -15.44
C LEU A 179 -19.85 27.49 -16.58
N LYS A 180 -21.10 27.91 -16.32
CA LYS A 180 -21.95 28.57 -17.34
C LYS A 180 -21.34 29.87 -17.84
N GLU A 181 -20.75 30.67 -16.95
CA GLU A 181 -20.03 31.89 -17.31
C GLU A 181 -18.82 31.60 -18.19
N LEU A 182 -18.00 30.59 -17.82
CA LEU A 182 -16.86 30.16 -18.65
C LEU A 182 -17.31 29.68 -20.04
N CYS A 183 -18.39 28.90 -20.13
CA CYS A 183 -18.92 28.46 -21.40
C CYS A 183 -19.36 29.68 -22.28
N ILE A 184 -19.99 30.68 -21.71
CA ILE A 184 -20.36 31.90 -22.42
C ILE A 184 -19.13 32.68 -22.87
N ALA A 185 -18.16 32.91 -21.97
CA ALA A 185 -16.96 33.68 -22.27
C ALA A 185 -16.14 33.06 -23.42
N PHE A 186 -16.03 31.72 -23.43
CA PHE A 186 -15.25 30.98 -24.44
C PHE A 186 -16.08 30.41 -25.58
N ARG A 187 -17.36 30.84 -25.71
CA ARG A 187 -18.29 30.46 -26.79
C ARG A 187 -18.50 28.95 -26.89
N LEU A 188 -18.57 28.26 -25.78
CA LEU A 188 -18.87 26.85 -25.69
C LEU A 188 -20.35 26.62 -25.31
N PRO A 189 -21.01 25.54 -25.78
CA PRO A 189 -22.33 25.18 -25.29
C PRO A 189 -22.21 24.74 -23.81
N TYR A 190 -23.29 24.91 -23.05
CA TYR A 190 -23.29 24.44 -21.64
C TYR A 190 -23.57 22.93 -21.57
N THR A 191 -22.52 22.12 -21.71
CA THR A 191 -22.59 20.64 -21.73
C THR A 191 -21.42 20.04 -20.95
N GLN A 192 -21.48 18.73 -20.65
CA GLN A 192 -20.37 18.00 -20.04
C GLN A 192 -19.12 18.01 -20.94
N ASP A 193 -19.29 17.88 -22.26
CA ASP A 193 -18.15 17.93 -23.19
C ASP A 193 -17.44 19.28 -23.18
N SER A 194 -18.17 20.36 -22.92
CA SER A 194 -17.56 21.68 -22.76
C SER A 194 -16.76 21.82 -21.48
N SER A 195 -17.17 21.18 -20.37
CA SER A 195 -16.37 21.14 -19.17
C SER A 195 -15.05 20.36 -19.38
N ILE A 196 -15.09 19.26 -20.13
CA ILE A 196 -13.90 18.50 -20.53
C ILE A 196 -13.00 19.35 -21.43
N THR A 197 -13.59 20.06 -22.42
CA THR A 197 -12.83 20.97 -23.30
C THR A 197 -12.14 22.08 -22.50
N LEU A 198 -12.86 22.72 -21.57
CA LEU A 198 -12.29 23.73 -20.67
C LEU A 198 -11.15 23.15 -19.81
N TYR A 199 -11.31 21.96 -19.30
CA TYR A 199 -10.28 21.27 -18.51
C TYR A 199 -8.99 21.05 -19.31
N HIS A 200 -9.08 20.52 -20.52
CA HIS A 200 -7.92 20.27 -21.37
C HIS A 200 -7.24 21.55 -21.87
N GLN A 201 -8.02 22.59 -22.10
CA GLN A 201 -7.57 23.84 -22.70
C GLN A 201 -7.44 24.99 -21.70
N ALA A 202 -7.60 24.74 -20.40
CA ALA A 202 -7.61 25.78 -19.37
C ALA A 202 -6.40 26.72 -19.45
N SER A 203 -5.21 26.19 -19.75
CA SER A 203 -3.99 27.00 -19.88
C SER A 203 -4.05 28.01 -21.04
N LEU A 204 -4.82 27.75 -22.09
CA LEU A 204 -4.97 28.67 -23.24
C LEU A 204 -5.85 29.89 -22.91
N PHE A 205 -6.68 29.77 -21.88
CA PHE A 205 -7.66 30.78 -21.49
C PHE A 205 -7.21 31.65 -20.29
N LEU A 206 -6.03 31.36 -19.71
CA LEU A 206 -5.57 32.04 -18.50
C LEU A 206 -5.36 33.56 -18.69
N ASP A 207 -4.97 34.00 -19.86
CA ASP A 207 -4.76 35.43 -20.14
C ASP A 207 -6.07 36.23 -20.17
N GLU A 208 -7.21 35.55 -20.35
CA GLU A 208 -8.54 36.18 -20.40
C GLU A 208 -9.25 36.25 -19.04
N HIS A 209 -8.64 35.72 -17.97
CA HIS A 209 -9.27 35.59 -16.65
C HIS A 209 -9.69 36.94 -16.02
N ALA A 210 -9.01 38.05 -16.37
CA ALA A 210 -9.33 39.38 -15.88
C ALA A 210 -10.72 39.89 -16.31
N LEU A 211 -11.36 39.27 -17.29
CA LEU A 211 -12.69 39.62 -17.80
C LEU A 211 -13.81 38.78 -17.13
N LEU A 212 -13.46 37.82 -16.30
CA LEU A 212 -14.38 36.89 -15.65
C LEU A 212 -14.77 37.37 -14.24
N SER A 213 -15.90 36.88 -13.74
CA SER A 213 -16.22 37.01 -12.33
C SER A 213 -15.15 36.31 -11.46
N ARG A 214 -15.09 36.63 -10.17
CA ARG A 214 -14.13 36.02 -9.24
C ARG A 214 -14.30 34.50 -9.16
N GLU A 215 -15.55 34.03 -9.18
CA GLU A 215 -15.87 32.61 -9.12
C GLU A 215 -15.47 31.88 -10.40
N ALA A 216 -15.77 32.44 -11.58
CA ALA A 216 -15.39 31.87 -12.86
C ALA A 216 -13.87 31.87 -13.07
N ALA A 217 -13.19 32.96 -12.71
CA ALA A 217 -11.73 33.03 -12.74
C ALA A 217 -11.08 32.00 -11.80
N ALA A 218 -11.62 31.85 -10.58
CA ALA A 218 -11.13 30.82 -9.64
C ALA A 218 -11.34 29.39 -10.17
N LEU A 219 -12.50 29.12 -10.80
CA LEU A 219 -12.75 27.82 -11.42
C LEU A 219 -11.78 27.54 -12.58
N LEU A 220 -11.51 28.53 -13.44
CA LEU A 220 -10.56 28.36 -14.55
C LEU A 220 -9.14 28.04 -14.05
N LEU A 221 -8.67 28.78 -13.02
CA LEU A 221 -7.37 28.50 -12.40
C LEU A 221 -7.33 27.10 -11.76
N SER A 222 -8.43 26.68 -11.12
CA SER A 222 -8.54 25.34 -10.52
C SER A 222 -8.55 24.25 -11.58
N LEU A 223 -9.24 24.43 -12.71
CA LEU A 223 -9.23 23.50 -13.84
C LEU A 223 -7.81 23.35 -14.41
N ASN A 224 -7.09 24.47 -14.58
CA ASN A 224 -5.72 24.43 -15.06
C ASN A 224 -4.80 23.67 -14.06
N ALA A 225 -4.89 23.98 -12.77
CA ALA A 225 -4.06 23.31 -11.74
C ALA A 225 -4.37 21.82 -11.66
N ALA A 226 -5.65 21.44 -11.70
CA ALA A 226 -6.09 20.05 -11.72
C ALA A 226 -5.56 19.32 -12.95
N ARG A 227 -5.56 19.95 -14.14
CA ARG A 227 -5.02 19.35 -15.37
C ARG A 227 -3.49 19.17 -15.30
N GLN A 228 -2.77 20.18 -14.79
CA GLN A 228 -1.32 20.07 -14.62
C GLN A 228 -0.96 18.96 -13.61
N TYR A 229 -1.73 18.84 -12.54
CA TYR A 229 -1.54 17.76 -11.56
C TYR A 229 -1.78 16.37 -12.17
N GLU A 230 -2.84 16.19 -12.95
CA GLU A 230 -3.09 14.95 -13.67
C GLU A 230 -1.93 14.57 -14.60
N LEU A 231 -1.49 15.52 -15.45
CA LEU A 231 -0.35 15.32 -16.35
C LEU A 231 0.92 14.97 -15.59
N TYR A 232 1.14 15.59 -14.43
CA TYR A 232 2.28 15.29 -13.58
C TYR A 232 2.21 13.86 -13.02
N LYS A 233 1.03 13.41 -12.53
CA LYS A 233 0.85 12.02 -12.09
C LYS A 233 1.19 11.04 -13.21
N LEU A 234 0.64 11.25 -14.38
CA LEU A 234 0.89 10.40 -15.56
C LEU A 234 2.37 10.38 -15.98
N GLN A 235 3.04 11.52 -15.93
CA GLN A 235 4.47 11.61 -16.31
C GLN A 235 5.42 10.96 -15.30
N ASN A 236 5.01 10.79 -14.07
CA ASN A 236 5.87 10.28 -12.99
C ASN A 236 5.37 8.97 -12.38
N ASP A 237 4.42 8.30 -13.02
CA ASP A 237 3.82 7.04 -12.56
C ASP A 237 3.32 7.14 -11.12
N LEU A 238 2.53 8.21 -10.83
CA LEU A 238 1.94 8.48 -9.54
C LEU A 238 0.43 8.24 -9.56
N MET A 239 -0.10 7.83 -8.43
CA MET A 239 -1.54 7.71 -8.17
C MET A 239 -1.85 8.31 -6.80
N ASP A 240 -2.98 8.98 -6.64
CA ASP A 240 -3.53 9.27 -5.32
C ASP A 240 -4.55 8.19 -4.88
N PHE A 241 -5.11 8.35 -3.70
CA PHE A 241 -6.02 7.33 -3.16
C PHE A 241 -7.30 7.18 -3.99
N GLU A 242 -7.83 8.25 -4.58
CA GLU A 242 -9.02 8.16 -5.40
C GLU A 242 -8.74 7.49 -6.75
N ASP A 243 -7.55 7.67 -7.32
CA ASP A 243 -7.12 6.98 -8.54
C ASP A 243 -7.19 5.44 -8.39
N LEU A 244 -6.98 4.90 -7.18
CA LEU A 244 -7.12 3.47 -6.93
C LEU A 244 -8.53 2.98 -7.20
N LEU A 245 -9.54 3.75 -6.77
CA LEU A 245 -10.95 3.42 -7.00
C LEU A 245 -11.31 3.61 -8.47
N LEU A 246 -10.94 4.74 -9.05
CA LEU A 246 -11.28 5.10 -10.44
C LEU A 246 -10.72 4.08 -11.43
N LYS A 247 -9.42 3.75 -11.31
CA LYS A 247 -8.78 2.76 -12.19
C LYS A 247 -9.32 1.35 -12.00
N THR A 248 -9.66 0.97 -10.76
CA THR A 248 -10.27 -0.33 -10.49
C THR A 248 -11.65 -0.42 -11.15
N TYR A 249 -12.47 0.63 -11.03
CA TYR A 249 -13.78 0.67 -11.66
C TYR A 249 -13.69 0.61 -13.20
N ASP A 250 -12.77 1.37 -13.80
CA ASP A 250 -12.57 1.34 -15.25
C ASP A 250 -12.19 -0.07 -15.75
N MET A 251 -11.34 -0.78 -15.01
CA MET A 251 -10.97 -2.15 -15.35
C MET A 251 -12.15 -3.11 -15.26
N LEU A 252 -13.01 -2.97 -14.24
CA LEU A 252 -14.22 -3.78 -14.11
C LEU A 252 -15.18 -3.55 -15.27
N VAL A 253 -15.42 -2.29 -15.65
CA VAL A 253 -16.30 -1.94 -16.79
C VAL A 253 -15.74 -2.45 -18.12
N GLN A 254 -14.43 -2.35 -18.33
CA GLN A 254 -13.79 -2.88 -19.54
C GLN A 254 -13.90 -4.40 -19.60
N TYR A 255 -13.73 -5.09 -18.48
CA TYR A 255 -13.86 -6.55 -18.38
C TYR A 255 -15.27 -6.99 -18.77
N ASP A 256 -16.31 -6.40 -18.17
CA ASP A 256 -17.71 -6.74 -18.46
C ASP A 256 -18.10 -6.47 -19.94
N ALA A 257 -17.53 -5.40 -20.53
CA ALA A 257 -17.77 -5.07 -21.94
C ALA A 257 -17.12 -6.08 -22.91
N THR A 258 -15.99 -6.68 -22.52
CA THR A 258 -15.25 -7.63 -23.36
C THR A 258 -15.78 -9.05 -23.27
N GLU A 259 -16.30 -9.49 -22.14
CA GLU A 259 -17.02 -10.78 -22.02
C GLU A 259 -18.23 -10.84 -22.98
N SER A 260 -18.82 -9.70 -23.31
CA SER A 260 -19.97 -9.64 -24.21
C SER A 260 -19.63 -9.65 -25.71
N HIS A 261 -18.38 -9.41 -26.12
CA HIS A 261 -18.02 -9.23 -27.52
C HIS A 261 -16.77 -9.91 -28.09
N HIS A 262 -15.76 -10.31 -27.30
CA HIS A 262 -14.52 -10.95 -27.83
C HIS A 262 -13.84 -11.81 -26.76
N ALA A 263 -14.20 -13.08 -26.68
CA ALA A 263 -13.63 -14.04 -25.74
C ALA A 263 -12.15 -14.42 -26.02
N GLU A 264 -11.59 -14.06 -27.18
CA GLU A 264 -10.25 -14.53 -27.61
C GLU A 264 -9.07 -13.63 -27.25
N GLN A 265 -9.28 -12.42 -26.75
CA GLN A 265 -8.17 -11.47 -26.46
C GLN A 265 -7.92 -11.17 -24.98
N LEU A 266 -8.71 -11.73 -24.07
CA LEU A 266 -8.62 -11.49 -22.62
C LEU A 266 -8.24 -12.75 -21.80
N GLU A 267 -7.58 -13.72 -22.40
CA GLU A 267 -7.03 -14.87 -21.67
C GLU A 267 -5.93 -14.51 -20.64
N ALA A 268 -5.53 -13.24 -20.55
CA ALA A 268 -4.38 -12.89 -19.74
C ALA A 268 -4.65 -12.80 -18.23
N HIS A 269 -5.81 -12.29 -17.78
CA HIS A 269 -6.09 -12.21 -16.32
C HIS A 269 -7.60 -12.14 -16.03
N PRO A 270 -8.27 -13.28 -15.81
CA PRO A 270 -9.66 -13.28 -15.37
C PRO A 270 -9.78 -12.60 -14.00
N ILE A 271 -10.73 -11.68 -13.85
CA ILE A 271 -11.02 -11.07 -12.56
C ILE A 271 -11.61 -12.15 -11.65
N LYS A 272 -10.86 -12.50 -10.60
CA LYS A 272 -11.32 -13.45 -9.61
C LYS A 272 -12.53 -12.87 -8.86
N LYS A 273 -13.69 -13.50 -8.99
CA LYS A 273 -14.90 -13.14 -8.25
C LYS A 273 -14.88 -13.77 -6.86
N LEU A 274 -15.43 -13.06 -5.89
CA LEU A 274 -15.52 -13.47 -4.51
C LEU A 274 -16.88 -14.11 -4.22
N LYS A 275 -16.88 -15.19 -3.47
CA LYS A 275 -18.10 -15.95 -3.13
C LYS A 275 -18.65 -15.60 -1.75
N TRP A 276 -17.81 -15.10 -0.85
CA TRP A 276 -18.19 -14.78 0.52
C TRP A 276 -17.69 -13.40 0.92
N LEU A 277 -18.59 -12.43 0.96
CA LEU A 277 -18.26 -11.05 1.27
C LEU A 277 -18.97 -10.58 2.53
N GLN A 278 -18.26 -9.78 3.30
CA GLN A 278 -18.79 -9.11 4.48
C GLN A 278 -18.32 -7.68 4.48
N ILE A 279 -19.27 -6.75 4.57
CA ILE A 279 -19.03 -5.32 4.51
C ILE A 279 -19.53 -4.68 5.78
N ASP A 280 -18.62 -4.12 6.57
CA ASP A 280 -18.94 -3.39 7.81
C ASP A 280 -19.08 -1.89 7.55
N GLU A 281 -19.88 -1.21 8.34
CA GLU A 281 -20.15 0.23 8.30
C GLU A 281 -20.58 0.71 6.88
N VAL A 282 -21.51 -0.02 6.26
CA VAL A 282 -21.95 0.26 4.87
C VAL A 282 -22.58 1.64 4.69
N GLN A 283 -23.07 2.30 5.75
CA GLN A 283 -23.57 3.66 5.69
C GLN A 283 -22.50 4.69 5.32
N ASP A 284 -21.22 4.35 5.46
CA ASP A 284 -20.09 5.24 5.15
C ASP A 284 -19.54 5.05 3.73
N LEU A 285 -20.04 4.05 2.98
CA LEU A 285 -19.63 3.80 1.60
C LEU A 285 -20.26 4.78 0.63
N ASN A 286 -19.46 5.23 -0.34
CA ASN A 286 -19.97 5.98 -1.47
C ASN A 286 -20.45 5.04 -2.60
N PRO A 287 -21.28 5.51 -3.55
CA PRO A 287 -21.81 4.68 -4.63
C PRO A 287 -20.75 4.04 -5.54
N LEU A 288 -19.61 4.70 -5.75
CA LEU A 288 -18.50 4.15 -6.54
C LEU A 288 -17.86 2.95 -5.85
N GLN A 289 -17.62 3.04 -4.54
CA GLN A 289 -17.09 1.93 -3.75
C GLN A 289 -18.04 0.73 -3.76
N LEU A 290 -19.35 0.98 -3.65
CA LEU A 290 -20.36 -0.08 -3.74
C LEU A 290 -20.36 -0.75 -5.12
N ALA A 291 -20.27 0.03 -6.21
CA ALA A 291 -20.19 -0.50 -7.57
C ALA A 291 -18.91 -1.33 -7.79
N ILE A 292 -17.79 -0.94 -7.19
CA ILE A 292 -16.54 -1.75 -7.22
C ILE A 292 -16.75 -3.07 -6.49
N ILE A 293 -17.33 -3.06 -5.30
CA ILE A 293 -17.63 -4.29 -4.55
C ILE A 293 -18.51 -5.22 -5.37
N ASP A 294 -19.56 -4.68 -5.98
CA ASP A 294 -20.46 -5.44 -6.87
C ASP A 294 -19.69 -6.07 -8.04
N GLY A 295 -18.74 -5.34 -8.63
CA GLY A 295 -17.91 -5.83 -9.73
C GLY A 295 -17.01 -7.02 -9.35
N PHE A 296 -16.65 -7.18 -8.08
CA PHE A 296 -15.89 -8.35 -7.60
C PHE A 296 -16.76 -9.46 -7.03
N THR A 297 -18.07 -9.25 -6.91
CA THR A 297 -19.00 -10.22 -6.31
C THR A 297 -19.42 -11.25 -7.36
N ASP A 298 -19.36 -12.54 -7.01
CA ASP A 298 -19.91 -13.62 -7.83
C ASP A 298 -21.45 -13.56 -7.85
N THR A 299 -22.07 -14.04 -8.90
CA THR A 299 -23.53 -14.06 -9.05
C THR A 299 -24.24 -14.93 -8.02
N GLU A 300 -23.55 -15.96 -7.51
CA GLU A 300 -24.06 -16.87 -6.48
C GLU A 300 -23.48 -16.57 -5.09
N ALA A 301 -22.79 -15.44 -4.93
CA ALA A 301 -22.13 -15.09 -3.70
C ALA A 301 -23.11 -14.89 -2.53
N THR A 302 -22.59 -15.14 -1.33
CA THR A 302 -23.20 -14.69 -0.08
C THR A 302 -22.59 -13.35 0.33
N VAL A 303 -23.38 -12.29 0.37
CA VAL A 303 -22.94 -10.96 0.74
C VAL A 303 -23.72 -10.48 1.98
N VAL A 304 -23.00 -10.10 3.02
CA VAL A 304 -23.60 -9.52 4.23
C VAL A 304 -23.13 -8.07 4.38
N TYR A 305 -24.09 -7.16 4.34
CA TYR A 305 -23.92 -5.73 4.59
C TYR A 305 -24.31 -5.43 6.05
N LEU A 306 -23.37 -4.91 6.83
CA LEU A 306 -23.66 -4.43 8.19
C LEU A 306 -23.61 -2.91 8.24
N GLY A 307 -24.61 -2.31 8.87
CA GLY A 307 -24.67 -0.87 9.01
C GLY A 307 -25.46 -0.42 10.24
N ASP A 308 -25.33 0.88 10.48
CA ASP A 308 -26.06 1.57 11.53
C ASP A 308 -26.53 2.93 11.01
N THR A 309 -27.84 3.12 10.96
CA THR A 309 -28.43 4.39 10.49
C THR A 309 -28.12 5.56 11.42
N GLN A 310 -27.86 5.31 12.70
CA GLN A 310 -27.56 6.34 13.70
C GLN A 310 -26.12 6.85 13.60
N GLN A 311 -25.22 6.09 12.95
CA GLN A 311 -23.80 6.41 12.78
C GLN A 311 -23.45 6.97 11.41
N ALA A 312 -24.41 7.28 10.55
CA ALA A 312 -24.19 7.84 9.21
C ALA A 312 -23.77 9.32 9.26
N ILE A 313 -22.53 9.60 9.70
CA ILE A 313 -22.00 10.96 9.92
C ILE A 313 -20.96 11.40 8.90
N PHE A 314 -20.61 10.57 7.91
CA PHE A 314 -19.57 10.83 6.90
C PHE A 314 -20.12 11.28 5.54
N SER A 315 -21.28 11.95 5.51
CA SER A 315 -21.86 12.47 4.26
C SER A 315 -20.92 13.43 3.49
N PHE A 316 -20.08 14.16 4.21
CA PHE A 316 -19.08 15.06 3.61
C PHE A 316 -17.95 14.33 2.85
N MET A 317 -17.80 13.01 3.04
CA MET A 317 -16.88 12.16 2.28
C MET A 317 -17.56 11.45 1.09
N GLY A 318 -18.77 11.87 0.73
CA GLY A 318 -19.54 11.30 -0.39
C GLY A 318 -20.44 10.12 -0.02
N ALA A 319 -20.51 9.74 1.27
CA ALA A 319 -21.51 8.79 1.74
C ALA A 319 -22.93 9.36 1.51
N GLN A 320 -23.82 8.54 0.97
CA GLN A 320 -25.20 8.95 0.71
C GLN A 320 -26.12 8.39 1.79
N THR A 321 -27.00 9.24 2.31
CA THR A 321 -28.02 8.82 3.30
C THR A 321 -28.95 7.73 2.76
N ASP A 322 -29.03 7.59 1.44
CA ASP A 322 -29.92 6.64 0.78
C ASP A 322 -29.27 5.25 0.55
N THR A 323 -27.98 5.07 0.88
CA THR A 323 -27.25 3.80 0.64
C THR A 323 -27.94 2.64 1.36
N LEU A 324 -28.34 2.82 2.62
CA LEU A 324 -29.04 1.77 3.38
C LEU A 324 -30.42 1.46 2.80
N THR A 325 -31.14 2.45 2.29
CA THR A 325 -32.44 2.27 1.61
C THR A 325 -32.27 1.44 0.35
N LEU A 326 -31.26 1.77 -0.47
CA LEU A 326 -30.94 1.03 -1.67
C LEU A 326 -30.54 -0.42 -1.38
N LEU A 327 -29.75 -0.65 -0.33
CA LEU A 327 -29.37 -2.01 0.09
C LEU A 327 -30.57 -2.79 0.64
N LYS A 328 -31.49 -2.15 1.34
CA LYS A 328 -32.73 -2.78 1.81
C LYS A 328 -33.60 -3.26 0.65
N GLU A 329 -33.76 -2.43 -0.39
CA GLU A 329 -34.45 -2.82 -1.62
C GLU A 329 -33.77 -3.97 -2.34
N ARG A 330 -32.43 -3.94 -2.43
CA ARG A 330 -31.61 -4.97 -3.07
C ARG A 330 -31.70 -6.33 -2.38
N CYS A 331 -31.63 -6.37 -1.03
CA CYS A 331 -31.66 -7.59 -0.27
C CYS A 331 -33.08 -8.22 -0.19
N GLY A 332 -34.13 -7.40 -0.22
CA GLY A 332 -35.51 -7.86 -0.11
C GLY A 332 -35.93 -8.25 1.33
N GLU A 333 -37.23 -8.47 1.53
CA GLU A 333 -37.80 -8.63 2.88
C GLU A 333 -37.29 -9.86 3.65
N GLY A 334 -36.96 -10.95 2.98
CA GLY A 334 -36.49 -12.21 3.62
C GLY A 334 -35.02 -12.16 4.10
N HIS A 335 -34.24 -11.16 3.68
CA HIS A 335 -32.82 -11.06 3.93
C HIS A 335 -32.46 -9.79 4.73
N PHE A 336 -33.44 -9.26 5.47
CA PHE A 336 -33.28 -8.11 6.33
C PHE A 336 -33.28 -8.54 7.80
N HIS A 337 -32.21 -8.19 8.51
CA HIS A 337 -31.99 -8.58 9.90
C HIS A 337 -31.77 -7.35 10.77
N ASN A 338 -32.27 -7.37 12.02
CA ASN A 338 -32.02 -6.35 13.01
C ASN A 338 -31.43 -6.96 14.27
N PHE A 339 -30.44 -6.30 14.86
CA PHE A 339 -29.95 -6.65 16.19
C PHE A 339 -30.53 -5.69 17.21
N PHE A 340 -31.14 -6.25 18.26
CA PHE A 340 -31.83 -5.48 19.28
C PHE A 340 -31.16 -5.56 20.65
N VAL A 341 -30.15 -6.43 20.85
CA VAL A 341 -29.52 -6.62 22.15
C VAL A 341 -28.17 -5.93 22.19
N ASN A 342 -28.02 -4.90 23.01
CA ASN A 342 -26.77 -4.24 23.32
C ASN A 342 -26.08 -4.99 24.47
N TYR A 343 -24.85 -5.45 24.22
CA TYR A 343 -24.02 -6.17 25.19
C TYR A 343 -22.99 -5.28 25.89
N ARG A 344 -22.88 -4.02 25.48
CA ARG A 344 -21.84 -3.09 25.95
C ARG A 344 -22.35 -2.23 27.11
N SER A 345 -23.48 -1.56 26.93
CA SER A 345 -23.91 -0.46 27.77
C SER A 345 -24.87 -0.93 28.84
N PRO A 346 -24.75 -0.45 30.09
CA PRO A 346 -25.76 -0.66 31.12
C PRO A 346 -27.08 0.05 30.79
N GLN A 347 -28.17 -0.40 31.42
CA GLN A 347 -29.53 0.08 31.13
C GLN A 347 -29.64 1.61 31.23
N TYR A 348 -29.15 2.21 32.33
CA TYR A 348 -29.27 3.67 32.55
C TYR A 348 -28.57 4.51 31.46
N LEU A 349 -27.50 4.00 30.87
CA LEU A 349 -26.78 4.68 29.77
C LEU A 349 -27.55 4.47 28.47
N LEU A 350 -28.03 3.27 28.22
CA LEU A 350 -28.82 2.95 27.04
C LEU A 350 -30.14 3.75 27.01
N ASP A 351 -30.78 4.00 28.17
CA ASP A 351 -31.97 4.83 28.24
C ASP A 351 -31.73 6.26 27.75
N VAL A 352 -30.54 6.84 28.03
CA VAL A 352 -30.16 8.17 27.52
C VAL A 352 -30.01 8.12 25.98
N PHE A 353 -29.36 7.09 25.46
CA PHE A 353 -29.16 6.92 23.99
C PHE A 353 -30.51 6.70 23.31
N ASN A 354 -31.36 5.85 23.83
CA ASN A 354 -32.65 5.54 23.26
C ASN A 354 -33.57 6.77 23.28
N GLN A 355 -33.56 7.54 24.36
CA GLN A 355 -34.33 8.79 24.45
C GLN A 355 -33.87 9.80 23.37
N TYR A 356 -32.54 9.92 23.16
CA TYR A 356 -32.00 10.76 22.09
C TYR A 356 -32.37 10.23 20.69
N GLY A 357 -32.26 8.91 20.50
CA GLY A 357 -32.64 8.24 19.26
C GLY A 357 -34.09 8.47 18.87
N GLU A 358 -35.00 8.33 19.83
CA GLU A 358 -36.45 8.55 19.64
C GLU A 358 -36.78 10.04 19.40
N GLN A 359 -36.27 10.93 20.26
CA GLN A 359 -36.67 12.34 20.26
C GLN A 359 -35.97 13.20 19.23
N GLN A 360 -34.69 12.93 18.93
CA GLN A 360 -33.86 13.76 18.08
C GLN A 360 -33.64 13.13 16.68
N LEU A 361 -33.54 11.80 16.61
CA LEU A 361 -33.31 11.10 15.37
C LEU A 361 -34.56 10.48 14.75
N GLY A 362 -35.71 10.52 15.49
CA GLY A 362 -36.98 10.00 15.00
C GLY A 362 -37.02 8.48 14.80
N ILE A 363 -36.19 7.74 15.55
CA ILE A 363 -36.16 6.28 15.47
C ILE A 363 -37.39 5.71 16.18
N ALA A 364 -38.10 4.79 15.52
CA ALA A 364 -39.23 4.13 16.09
C ALA A 364 -38.86 3.33 17.35
N HIS A 365 -39.67 3.37 18.36
CA HIS A 365 -39.40 2.78 19.69
C HIS A 365 -39.06 1.28 19.60
N ASP A 366 -39.71 0.55 18.71
CA ASP A 366 -39.53 -0.88 18.48
C ASP A 366 -38.20 -1.23 17.78
N LEU A 367 -37.49 -0.23 17.24
CA LEU A 367 -36.16 -0.37 16.65
C LEU A 367 -35.03 0.00 17.60
N LEU A 368 -35.34 0.47 18.81
CA LEU A 368 -34.34 0.83 19.80
C LEU A 368 -33.80 -0.41 20.52
N PRO A 369 -32.48 -0.46 20.79
CA PRO A 369 -31.87 -1.63 21.43
C PRO A 369 -32.25 -1.73 22.92
N SER A 370 -32.36 -2.97 23.40
CA SER A 370 -32.41 -3.33 24.81
C SER A 370 -31.05 -3.83 25.31
N THR A 371 -30.85 -3.89 26.63
CA THR A 371 -29.59 -4.46 27.16
C THR A 371 -29.87 -5.54 28.23
N GLN A 372 -28.95 -6.48 28.30
CA GLN A 372 -28.90 -7.46 29.39
C GLN A 372 -27.91 -7.05 30.50
N ASN A 373 -27.19 -5.95 30.32
CA ASN A 373 -26.25 -5.44 31.32
C ASN A 373 -27.00 -4.74 32.45
N LYS A 374 -27.02 -5.40 33.60
CA LYS A 374 -27.78 -4.97 34.81
C LYS A 374 -26.92 -4.13 35.77
N THR A 375 -25.80 -3.60 35.36
CA THR A 375 -24.99 -2.70 36.17
C THR A 375 -25.82 -1.50 36.62
N GLU A 376 -25.92 -1.32 37.92
CA GLU A 376 -26.68 -0.23 38.50
C GLU A 376 -25.93 1.09 38.43
N LYS A 377 -26.65 2.17 38.18
CA LYS A 377 -26.11 3.53 38.15
C LYS A 377 -25.60 3.92 39.52
N GLN A 378 -24.35 4.38 39.58
CA GLN A 378 -23.76 4.98 40.78
C GLN A 378 -23.79 6.50 40.72
N VAL A 379 -23.63 7.14 41.88
CA VAL A 379 -23.53 8.59 41.96
C VAL A 379 -22.28 9.05 41.24
N GLY A 380 -22.42 9.88 40.21
CA GLY A 380 -21.32 10.39 39.40
C GLY A 380 -21.10 9.67 38.07
N ASP A 381 -21.86 8.59 37.75
CA ASP A 381 -21.73 7.90 36.43
C ASP A 381 -22.17 8.76 35.24
N LEU A 382 -23.13 9.65 35.47
CA LEU A 382 -23.56 10.65 34.49
C LEU A 382 -23.45 12.04 35.15
N GLN A 383 -22.58 12.86 34.63
CA GLN A 383 -22.31 14.20 35.12
C GLN A 383 -22.46 15.20 33.99
N PHE A 384 -22.94 16.38 34.31
CA PHE A 384 -22.91 17.55 33.44
C PHE A 384 -21.84 18.49 33.96
N LEU A 385 -20.84 18.81 33.12
CA LEU A 385 -19.77 19.73 33.47
C LEU A 385 -19.94 21.00 32.65
N GLU A 386 -19.83 22.13 33.29
CA GLU A 386 -20.05 23.43 32.68
C GLU A 386 -18.87 24.36 32.98
N ALA A 387 -18.42 25.13 31.99
CA ALA A 387 -17.34 26.05 32.12
C ALA A 387 -17.62 27.36 31.36
N ASP A 388 -17.02 28.46 31.79
CA ASP A 388 -17.21 29.77 31.17
C ASP A 388 -16.31 29.99 29.95
N THR A 389 -15.18 29.28 29.87
CA THR A 389 -14.21 29.38 28.77
C THR A 389 -13.70 28.00 28.35
N ASN A 390 -13.22 27.88 27.11
CA ASN A 390 -12.61 26.67 26.59
C ASN A 390 -11.40 26.21 27.43
N VAL A 391 -10.66 27.13 28.01
CA VAL A 391 -9.51 26.81 28.88
C VAL A 391 -10.00 26.20 30.20
N ASP A 392 -11.06 26.76 30.79
CA ASP A 392 -11.68 26.22 32.02
C ASP A 392 -12.28 24.85 31.75
N GLU A 393 -12.97 24.69 30.61
CA GLU A 393 -13.49 23.39 30.16
C GLU A 393 -12.41 22.33 30.08
N ALA A 394 -11.30 22.62 29.40
CA ALA A 394 -10.17 21.70 29.29
C ALA A 394 -9.56 21.34 30.64
N ASN A 395 -9.48 22.30 31.59
CA ASN A 395 -8.98 22.04 32.94
C ASN A 395 -9.95 21.20 33.77
N ILE A 396 -11.26 21.44 33.67
CA ILE A 396 -12.28 20.63 34.33
C ILE A 396 -12.23 19.19 33.80
N VAL A 397 -12.16 19.01 32.48
CA VAL A 397 -12.02 17.69 31.87
C VAL A 397 -10.76 16.97 32.36
N ALA A 398 -9.62 17.66 32.39
CA ALA A 398 -8.36 17.07 32.87
C ALA A 398 -8.43 16.69 34.36
N HIS A 399 -9.10 17.49 35.19
CA HIS A 399 -9.33 17.16 36.59
C HIS A 399 -10.18 15.89 36.73
N GLU A 400 -11.26 15.79 35.96
CA GLU A 400 -12.17 14.65 36.02
C GLU A 400 -11.50 13.38 35.50
N VAL A 401 -10.72 13.45 34.45
CA VAL A 401 -9.92 12.31 33.96
C VAL A 401 -8.95 11.81 35.03
N ARG A 402 -8.25 12.71 35.76
CA ARG A 402 -7.39 12.30 36.88
C ARG A 402 -8.17 11.59 37.97
N ARG A 403 -9.33 12.14 38.37
CA ARG A 403 -10.18 11.54 39.36
C ARG A 403 -10.60 10.11 38.99
N ILE A 404 -10.96 9.91 37.70
CA ILE A 404 -11.34 8.59 37.20
C ILE A 404 -10.16 7.63 37.25
N TYR A 405 -8.95 8.04 36.83
CA TYR A 405 -7.75 7.21 36.90
C TYR A 405 -7.33 6.85 38.32
N GLU A 406 -7.49 7.76 39.26
CA GLU A 406 -7.25 7.48 40.70
C GLU A 406 -8.20 6.44 41.27
N GLN A 407 -9.45 6.46 40.79
CA GLN A 407 -10.49 5.54 41.25
C GLN A 407 -10.47 4.20 40.50
N TYR A 408 -10.09 4.22 39.20
CA TYR A 408 -10.14 3.06 38.30
C TYR A 408 -8.85 3.02 37.45
N PRO A 409 -7.70 2.65 38.05
CA PRO A 409 -6.39 2.77 37.37
C PRO A 409 -6.22 1.84 36.17
N ASP A 410 -6.98 0.76 36.10
CA ASP A 410 -6.92 -0.22 35.01
C ASP A 410 -7.92 0.08 33.86
N ASP A 411 -8.79 1.07 34.04
CA ASP A 411 -9.79 1.43 33.03
C ASP A 411 -9.25 2.43 32.01
N THR A 412 -9.85 2.41 30.82
CA THR A 412 -9.53 3.37 29.74
C THR A 412 -10.55 4.53 29.73
N VAL A 413 -10.04 5.75 29.57
CA VAL A 413 -10.85 6.97 29.46
C VAL A 413 -10.70 7.57 28.06
N ALA A 414 -11.81 7.94 27.43
CA ALA A 414 -11.83 8.65 26.16
C ALA A 414 -12.45 10.04 26.33
N VAL A 415 -11.79 11.07 25.85
CA VAL A 415 -12.33 12.42 25.69
C VAL A 415 -12.62 12.66 24.23
N ILE A 416 -13.89 12.93 23.89
CA ILE A 416 -14.35 13.14 22.52
C ILE A 416 -14.66 14.64 22.36
N VAL A 417 -14.09 15.25 21.31
CA VAL A 417 -14.23 16.68 21.00
C VAL A 417 -14.70 16.88 19.57
N ALA A 418 -15.29 18.05 19.29
CA ALA A 418 -15.81 18.39 17.97
C ALA A 418 -14.71 18.84 16.98
N PHE A 419 -13.69 19.55 17.47
CA PHE A 419 -12.64 20.14 16.65
C PHE A 419 -11.23 19.71 17.11
N ASN A 420 -10.29 19.70 16.18
CA ASN A 420 -8.88 19.40 16.50
C ASN A 420 -8.24 20.41 17.46
N SER A 421 -8.66 21.70 17.39
CA SER A 421 -8.23 22.73 18.35
C SER A 421 -8.60 22.37 19.79
N ASP A 422 -9.81 21.86 20.01
CA ASP A 422 -10.28 21.50 21.34
C ASP A 422 -9.47 20.30 21.87
N ALA A 423 -9.07 19.38 20.98
CA ALA A 423 -8.20 18.28 21.35
C ALA A 423 -6.79 18.77 21.75
N ASP A 424 -6.28 19.83 21.14
CA ASP A 424 -5.01 20.46 21.53
C ASP A 424 -5.11 21.08 22.93
N ASP A 425 -6.20 21.77 23.21
CA ASP A 425 -6.45 22.40 24.51
C ASP A 425 -6.57 21.35 25.63
N VAL A 426 -7.36 20.30 25.40
CA VAL A 426 -7.51 19.20 26.37
C VAL A 426 -6.21 18.43 26.57
N SER A 427 -5.48 18.12 25.48
CA SER A 427 -4.17 17.46 25.56
C SER A 427 -3.15 18.31 26.33
N GLY A 428 -3.18 19.64 26.11
CA GLY A 428 -2.38 20.60 26.90
C GLY A 428 -2.67 20.54 28.39
N ALA A 429 -3.96 20.44 28.78
CA ALA A 429 -4.36 20.32 30.16
C ALA A 429 -4.03 18.95 30.79
N LEU A 430 -3.91 17.90 29.97
CA LEU A 430 -3.57 16.52 30.38
C LEU A 430 -2.05 16.23 30.46
N GLN A 431 -1.15 17.22 30.27
CA GLN A 431 0.31 17.05 30.16
C GLN A 431 0.96 16.13 31.21
N THR A 432 0.38 16.03 32.42
CA THR A 432 0.91 15.19 33.50
C THR A 432 0.41 13.75 33.49
N LEU A 433 -0.52 13.43 32.60
CA LEU A 433 -1.10 12.08 32.46
C LEU A 433 -0.67 11.47 31.12
N PRO A 434 -0.22 10.19 31.09
CA PRO A 434 -0.01 9.48 29.84
C PRO A 434 -1.31 9.41 29.03
N HIS A 435 -1.33 9.96 27.83
CA HIS A 435 -2.50 9.94 26.95
C HIS A 435 -2.11 9.94 25.49
N PHE A 436 -3.02 9.52 24.61
CA PHE A 436 -2.90 9.59 23.18
C PHE A 436 -3.86 10.65 22.63
N LYS A 437 -3.37 11.55 21.80
CA LYS A 437 -4.19 12.44 21.00
C LYS A 437 -4.36 11.82 19.61
N ILE A 438 -5.62 11.49 19.25
CA ILE A 438 -5.97 10.88 17.95
C ILE A 438 -6.24 11.96 16.90
N SER A 439 -6.41 13.21 17.31
CA SER A 439 -6.61 14.38 16.44
C SER A 439 -5.32 15.14 16.23
N GLY A 440 -5.24 15.85 15.11
CA GLY A 440 -4.08 16.67 14.74
C GLY A 440 -3.13 15.95 13.80
N ILE A 441 -1.84 16.24 13.90
CA ILE A 441 -0.83 15.63 13.05
C ILE A 441 -0.73 14.16 13.41
N ASP A 442 -1.10 13.29 12.46
CA ASP A 442 -0.82 11.86 12.56
C ASP A 442 0.68 11.66 12.78
N CYS A 443 1.05 10.73 13.66
CA CYS A 443 2.44 10.33 13.87
C CYS A 443 3.17 10.08 12.54
N PHE A 444 2.49 9.49 11.55
CA PHE A 444 3.03 9.26 10.21
C PHE A 444 3.23 10.55 9.38
N SER A 445 2.66 11.67 9.81
CA SER A 445 2.83 12.97 9.18
C SER A 445 3.99 13.79 9.78
N THR A 446 4.61 13.31 10.87
CA THR A 446 5.78 13.98 11.45
C THR A 446 6.99 13.86 10.53
N PRO A 447 7.85 14.89 10.44
CA PRO A 447 9.02 14.89 9.55
C PRO A 447 9.94 13.68 9.75
N GLU A 448 10.14 13.26 11.01
CA GLU A 448 11.00 12.14 11.38
C GLU A 448 10.43 10.80 10.87
N VAL A 449 9.13 10.58 11.06
CA VAL A 449 8.47 9.36 10.61
C VAL A 449 8.34 9.34 9.09
N ARG A 450 8.06 10.47 8.44
CA ARG A 450 8.09 10.58 6.97
C ARG A 450 9.45 10.27 6.39
N LEU A 451 10.53 10.75 7.00
CA LEU A 451 11.89 10.44 6.59
C LEU A 451 12.16 8.93 6.70
N LEU A 452 11.71 8.30 7.76
CA LEU A 452 11.85 6.87 7.99
C LEU A 452 11.03 6.05 6.99
N LEU A 453 9.76 6.42 6.76
CA LEU A 453 8.92 5.76 5.75
C LEU A 453 9.51 5.92 4.35
N ALA A 454 10.07 7.08 4.02
CA ALA A 454 10.78 7.28 2.77
C ALA A 454 11.99 6.33 2.65
N HIS A 455 12.74 6.13 3.72
CA HIS A 455 13.83 5.14 3.77
C HIS A 455 13.34 3.71 3.52
N LEU A 456 12.31 3.26 4.24
CA LEU A 456 11.71 1.95 4.04
C LEU A 456 11.24 1.75 2.61
N SER A 457 10.65 2.79 2.04
CA SER A 457 10.15 2.75 0.66
C SER A 457 11.26 2.62 -0.37
N VAL A 458 12.38 3.35 -0.22
CA VAL A 458 13.51 3.23 -1.18
C VAL A 458 14.28 1.93 -1.00
N VAL A 459 14.28 1.35 0.18
CA VAL A 459 14.87 0.02 0.43
C VAL A 459 14.00 -1.07 -0.20
N SER A 460 12.69 -0.97 -0.07
CA SER A 460 11.75 -1.90 -0.71
C SER A 460 11.76 -1.77 -2.23
N MET A 461 11.82 -0.54 -2.73
CA MET A 461 11.83 -0.24 -4.16
C MET A 461 12.74 0.95 -4.47
N GLU A 462 13.94 0.64 -4.96
CA GLU A 462 14.97 1.63 -5.29
C GLU A 462 14.53 2.67 -6.33
N GLN A 463 13.55 2.34 -7.18
CA GLN A 463 13.00 3.22 -8.21
C GLN A 463 11.90 4.15 -7.70
N ASN A 464 11.58 4.13 -6.41
CA ASN A 464 10.53 4.98 -5.85
C ASN A 464 10.94 6.47 -5.86
N PHE A 465 10.52 7.17 -6.90
CA PHE A 465 10.82 8.58 -7.17
C PHE A 465 10.41 9.50 -6.01
N ILE A 466 9.21 9.35 -5.50
CA ILE A 466 8.67 10.21 -4.44
C ILE A 466 9.41 9.97 -3.12
N ALA A 467 9.70 8.73 -2.79
CA ALA A 467 10.42 8.40 -1.57
C ALA A 467 11.85 8.99 -1.56
N TRP A 468 12.57 8.94 -2.69
CA TRP A 468 13.85 9.61 -2.82
C TRP A 468 13.73 11.13 -2.69
N SER A 469 12.68 11.72 -3.28
CA SER A 469 12.44 13.17 -3.16
C SER A 469 12.22 13.58 -1.71
N HIS A 470 11.43 12.81 -0.96
CA HIS A 470 11.21 13.02 0.47
C HIS A 470 12.50 12.84 1.30
N LEU A 471 13.35 11.88 0.93
CA LEU A 471 14.65 11.72 1.57
C LEU A 471 15.55 12.94 1.37
N PHE A 472 15.66 13.46 0.15
CA PHE A 472 16.47 14.63 -0.15
C PHE A 472 15.98 15.88 0.60
N THR A 473 14.67 16.05 0.73
CA THR A 473 14.09 17.17 1.50
C THR A 473 14.25 16.93 3.00
N GLY A 474 13.90 15.76 3.51
CA GLY A 474 13.97 15.42 4.93
C GLY A 474 15.40 15.43 5.49
N LEU A 475 16.40 15.10 4.67
CA LEU A 475 17.81 15.26 4.99
C LEU A 475 18.33 16.69 4.80
N HIS A 476 17.49 17.64 4.39
CA HIS A 476 17.87 19.01 4.11
C HIS A 476 18.97 19.16 3.03
N VAL A 477 19.06 18.22 2.07
CA VAL A 477 19.88 18.41 0.87
C VAL A 477 19.35 19.55 0.04
N TYR A 478 18.02 19.59 -0.11
CA TYR A 478 17.26 20.71 -0.64
C TYR A 478 16.28 21.24 0.41
N THR A 479 15.89 22.50 0.28
CA THR A 479 14.94 23.15 1.20
C THR A 479 13.49 23.02 0.77
N SER A 480 13.23 22.63 -0.48
CA SER A 480 11.90 22.43 -1.01
C SER A 480 11.74 21.05 -1.66
N ASN A 481 10.53 20.50 -1.58
CA ASN A 481 10.18 19.25 -2.24
C ASN A 481 10.26 19.37 -3.77
N SER A 482 9.95 20.55 -4.33
CA SER A 482 10.05 20.81 -5.76
C SER A 482 11.47 20.62 -6.28
N ALA A 483 12.47 21.24 -5.63
CA ALA A 483 13.87 21.11 -6.01
C ALA A 483 14.35 19.65 -5.87
N SER A 484 13.94 18.97 -4.81
CA SER A 484 14.22 17.55 -4.62
C SER A 484 13.64 16.70 -5.73
N ARG A 485 12.35 16.90 -6.08
CA ARG A 485 11.69 16.18 -7.18
C ARG A 485 12.39 16.43 -8.52
N GLN A 486 12.77 17.67 -8.81
CA GLN A 486 13.47 17.99 -10.05
C GLN A 486 14.84 17.32 -10.14
N PHE A 487 15.61 17.30 -9.04
CA PHE A 487 16.92 16.63 -9.02
C PHE A 487 16.77 15.10 -9.17
N VAL A 488 15.90 14.47 -8.40
CA VAL A 488 15.69 13.01 -8.47
C VAL A 488 15.19 12.59 -9.86
N ARG A 489 14.33 13.39 -10.50
CA ARG A 489 13.91 13.13 -11.87
C ARG A 489 15.09 13.10 -12.84
N GLN A 490 15.99 14.09 -12.79
CA GLN A 490 17.18 14.14 -13.63
C GLN A 490 18.10 12.93 -13.38
N VAL A 491 18.22 12.48 -12.13
CA VAL A 491 18.95 11.26 -11.77
C VAL A 491 18.35 10.04 -12.48
N MET A 492 17.04 9.85 -12.36
CA MET A 492 16.37 8.68 -12.95
C MET A 492 16.32 8.71 -14.48
N GLU A 493 16.18 9.88 -15.11
CA GLU A 493 16.24 10.03 -16.57
C GLU A 493 17.59 9.65 -17.17
N LEU A 494 18.63 9.67 -16.35
CA LEU A 494 19.97 9.22 -16.74
C LEU A 494 20.25 7.77 -16.35
N ALA A 495 19.23 7.00 -15.99
CA ALA A 495 19.38 5.63 -15.48
C ALA A 495 20.36 5.55 -14.29
N LEU A 496 20.37 6.59 -13.45
CA LEU A 496 21.06 6.64 -12.16
C LEU A 496 20.06 6.33 -11.05
N SER A 497 20.58 5.80 -9.95
CA SER A 497 19.91 5.78 -8.67
C SER A 497 20.67 6.68 -7.68
N PRO A 498 20.00 7.32 -6.71
CA PRO A 498 20.74 7.97 -5.61
C PRO A 498 21.65 7.03 -4.83
N VAL A 499 21.41 5.72 -4.90
CA VAL A 499 22.29 4.65 -4.38
C VAL A 499 23.68 4.71 -5.01
N ASP A 500 23.76 5.03 -6.31
CA ASP A 500 25.05 5.18 -6.99
C ASP A 500 25.95 6.20 -6.28
N PHE A 501 25.35 7.26 -5.73
CA PHE A 501 26.10 8.29 -5.00
C PHE A 501 26.63 7.82 -3.64
N LEU A 502 26.05 6.78 -3.05
CA LEU A 502 26.46 6.21 -1.79
C LEU A 502 27.51 5.10 -1.97
N ASP A 503 27.30 4.25 -2.97
CA ASP A 503 28.08 3.02 -3.17
C ASP A 503 29.34 3.24 -4.02
N TYR A 504 29.31 4.20 -4.96
CA TYR A 504 30.39 4.39 -5.92
C TYR A 504 31.02 5.78 -5.79
N GLU A 505 32.33 5.84 -5.70
CA GLU A 505 33.07 7.09 -5.69
C GLU A 505 33.44 7.49 -7.13
N GLY A 506 32.61 8.39 -7.69
CA GLY A 506 32.81 8.87 -9.08
C GLY A 506 32.51 7.86 -10.18
N SER A 507 31.84 6.75 -9.84
CA SER A 507 31.36 5.73 -10.77
C SER A 507 29.86 5.49 -10.59
N THR A 508 29.28 4.50 -11.27
CA THR A 508 27.88 4.10 -11.15
C THR A 508 27.75 2.60 -11.32
N TYR A 509 26.65 2.01 -10.86
CA TYR A 509 26.37 0.59 -11.05
C TYR A 509 26.49 0.16 -12.51
N LEU A 510 25.89 0.92 -13.44
CA LEU A 510 25.98 0.64 -14.87
C LEU A 510 27.39 0.84 -15.42
N SER A 511 28.15 1.81 -14.92
CA SER A 511 29.54 2.02 -15.34
C SER A 511 30.45 0.86 -14.91
N GLU A 512 30.26 0.35 -13.69
CA GLU A 512 31.00 -0.82 -13.21
C GLU A 512 30.63 -2.08 -14.01
N PHE A 513 29.33 -2.26 -14.30
CA PHE A 513 28.89 -3.37 -15.15
C PHE A 513 29.51 -3.31 -16.55
N VAL A 514 29.52 -2.15 -17.22
CA VAL A 514 30.12 -1.99 -18.52
C VAL A 514 31.63 -2.33 -18.49
N LYS A 515 32.36 -1.86 -17.48
CA LYS A 515 33.78 -2.16 -17.30
C LYS A 515 34.06 -3.67 -17.16
N VAL A 516 33.20 -4.33 -16.35
CA VAL A 516 33.30 -5.77 -16.09
C VAL A 516 33.00 -6.55 -17.37
N TYR A 517 31.90 -6.26 -18.03
CA TYR A 517 31.51 -6.91 -19.30
C TYR A 517 32.56 -6.82 -20.39
N GLU A 518 33.30 -5.69 -20.50
CA GLU A 518 34.33 -5.49 -21.50
C GLU A 518 35.66 -6.18 -21.18
N LYS A 519 35.96 -6.38 -19.87
CA LYS A 519 37.30 -6.78 -19.41
C LYS A 519 37.41 -8.15 -18.77
N GLN A 520 36.28 -8.70 -18.32
CA GLN A 520 36.23 -9.96 -17.55
C GLN A 520 35.19 -10.90 -18.14
N ASP A 521 35.35 -12.18 -17.83
CA ASP A 521 34.26 -13.14 -18.05
C ASP A 521 33.17 -12.96 -17.00
N VAL A 522 31.93 -13.13 -17.40
CA VAL A 522 30.76 -13.06 -16.53
C VAL A 522 30.10 -14.43 -16.45
N VAL A 523 29.86 -14.94 -15.29
CA VAL A 523 29.03 -16.13 -15.07
C VAL A 523 27.60 -15.70 -14.82
N VAL A 524 26.71 -16.05 -15.75
CA VAL A 524 25.27 -15.93 -15.58
C VAL A 524 24.80 -17.22 -14.96
N PHE A 525 24.12 -17.16 -13.82
CA PHE A 525 23.66 -18.33 -13.08
C PHE A 525 22.23 -18.18 -12.55
N ASP A 526 21.62 -19.32 -12.33
CA ASP A 526 20.27 -19.46 -11.77
C ASP A 526 20.20 -20.71 -10.93
N THR A 527 19.31 -20.78 -9.92
CA THR A 527 19.20 -21.90 -9.01
C THR A 527 17.76 -22.35 -8.88
N GLU A 528 17.56 -23.70 -8.91
CA GLU A 528 16.29 -24.30 -8.53
C GLU A 528 16.40 -24.87 -7.12
N THR A 529 15.28 -24.82 -6.36
CA THR A 529 15.29 -25.09 -4.93
C THR A 529 14.08 -25.86 -4.45
N THR A 530 14.14 -26.40 -3.22
CA THR A 530 13.01 -27.12 -2.60
C THR A 530 11.91 -26.19 -2.10
N GLY A 531 12.14 -24.87 -2.04
CA GLY A 531 11.15 -23.88 -1.59
C GLY A 531 11.77 -22.47 -1.55
N LEU A 532 11.04 -21.52 -0.97
CA LEU A 532 11.39 -20.10 -1.01
C LEU A 532 12.13 -19.59 0.25
N ASN A 533 12.34 -20.43 1.25
CA ASN A 533 13.02 -20.05 2.48
C ASN A 533 14.53 -20.22 2.32
N VAL A 534 15.23 -19.13 2.05
CA VAL A 534 16.70 -19.12 1.84
C VAL A 534 17.49 -19.71 3.01
N PHE A 535 16.95 -19.71 4.23
CA PHE A 535 17.64 -20.24 5.43
C PHE A 535 17.52 -21.74 5.58
N GLU A 536 16.45 -22.34 5.07
CA GLU A 536 16.12 -23.75 5.29
C GLU A 536 16.17 -24.58 4.02
N ASP A 537 15.72 -24.03 2.90
CA ASP A 537 15.59 -24.81 1.67
C ASP A 537 16.94 -25.14 1.01
N ASP A 538 16.94 -26.25 0.28
CA ASP A 538 18.11 -26.74 -0.42
C ASP A 538 18.12 -26.31 -1.88
N VAL A 539 19.29 -25.99 -2.40
CA VAL A 539 19.53 -25.87 -3.85
C VAL A 539 19.58 -27.28 -4.43
N VAL A 540 18.77 -27.55 -5.43
CA VAL A 540 18.67 -28.86 -6.11
C VAL A 540 19.19 -28.83 -7.53
N GLN A 541 19.31 -27.64 -8.14
CA GLN A 541 19.98 -27.45 -9.42
C GLN A 541 20.77 -26.14 -9.41
N ILE A 542 21.97 -26.16 -9.99
CA ILE A 542 22.72 -24.96 -10.33
C ILE A 542 22.97 -25.00 -11.82
N ALA A 543 22.39 -24.06 -12.54
CA ALA A 543 22.71 -23.84 -13.93
C ALA A 543 23.53 -22.56 -14.11
N ALA A 544 24.57 -22.59 -14.94
CA ALA A 544 25.41 -21.43 -15.17
C ALA A 544 26.04 -21.45 -16.56
N VAL A 545 26.19 -20.27 -17.16
CA VAL A 545 26.99 -20.10 -18.39
C VAL A 545 28.07 -19.06 -18.16
N LYS A 546 29.27 -19.36 -18.63
CA LYS A 546 30.38 -18.40 -18.65
C LYS A 546 30.34 -17.65 -19.97
N VAL A 547 30.30 -16.34 -19.88
CA VAL A 547 30.10 -15.45 -21.03
C VAL A 547 31.30 -14.51 -21.17
N ARG A 548 31.82 -14.40 -22.37
CA ARG A 548 32.84 -13.42 -22.76
C ARG A 548 32.27 -12.51 -23.84
N GLN A 549 32.05 -11.23 -23.48
CA GLN A 549 31.53 -10.22 -24.43
C GLN A 549 30.22 -10.70 -25.13
N GLY A 550 29.29 -11.26 -24.38
CA GLY A 550 27.99 -11.74 -24.88
C GLY A 550 27.99 -13.14 -25.47
N ARG A 551 29.16 -13.77 -25.65
CA ARG A 551 29.27 -15.14 -26.22
C ARG A 551 29.44 -16.15 -25.09
N VAL A 552 28.59 -17.15 -25.07
CA VAL A 552 28.75 -18.31 -24.18
C VAL A 552 30.00 -19.07 -24.58
N ILE A 553 30.91 -19.31 -23.64
CA ILE A 553 32.18 -20.02 -23.85
C ILE A 553 32.26 -21.33 -23.08
N GLU A 554 31.48 -21.47 -22.00
CA GLU A 554 31.42 -22.67 -21.16
C GLU A 554 30.06 -22.74 -20.45
N GLU A 555 29.55 -23.96 -20.22
CA GLU A 555 28.27 -24.20 -19.59
C GLU A 555 28.45 -25.16 -18.43
N LEU A 556 27.62 -24.97 -17.37
CA LEU A 556 27.58 -25.82 -16.21
C LEU A 556 26.10 -26.07 -15.86
N ASN A 557 25.73 -27.36 -15.70
CA ASN A 557 24.42 -27.76 -15.20
C ASN A 557 24.64 -28.90 -14.20
N ILE A 558 24.26 -28.69 -12.95
CA ILE A 558 24.50 -29.61 -11.84
C ILE A 558 23.20 -29.85 -11.11
N PHE A 559 22.84 -31.12 -10.93
CA PHE A 559 21.76 -31.52 -10.04
C PHE A 559 22.35 -32.02 -8.70
N ILE A 560 21.69 -31.67 -7.61
CA ILE A 560 22.20 -31.85 -6.25
C ILE A 560 21.24 -32.73 -5.45
N GLU A 561 21.77 -33.74 -4.77
CA GLU A 561 20.97 -34.63 -3.93
C GLU A 561 20.31 -33.85 -2.77
N THR A 562 19.05 -34.18 -2.48
CA THR A 562 18.35 -33.63 -1.32
C THR A 562 17.42 -34.66 -0.69
N GLU A 563 17.27 -34.60 0.63
CA GLU A 563 16.27 -35.37 1.37
C GLU A 563 14.91 -34.64 1.47
N ARG A 564 14.84 -33.39 0.99
CA ARG A 564 13.64 -32.58 1.03
C ARG A 564 12.77 -32.83 -0.20
N THR A 565 11.48 -32.65 -0.05
CA THR A 565 10.53 -32.80 -1.15
C THR A 565 10.60 -31.59 -2.08
N ILE A 566 10.79 -31.85 -3.38
CA ILE A 566 10.65 -30.82 -4.43
C ILE A 566 9.14 -30.64 -4.68
N PRO A 567 8.61 -29.40 -4.65
CA PRO A 567 7.19 -29.15 -4.88
C PRO A 567 6.76 -29.63 -6.28
N GLU A 568 5.68 -30.41 -6.35
CA GLU A 568 5.12 -30.90 -7.63
C GLU A 568 4.43 -29.80 -8.43
N MET A 569 4.03 -28.73 -7.75
CA MET A 569 3.32 -27.59 -8.35
C MET A 569 4.04 -26.28 -8.01
N LEU A 570 4.14 -25.39 -8.98
CA LEU A 570 4.53 -23.99 -8.85
C LEU A 570 3.27 -23.11 -9.01
N GLY A 571 2.55 -22.88 -7.92
CA GLY A 571 1.21 -22.29 -7.97
C GLY A 571 0.22 -23.21 -8.68
N GLU A 572 -0.31 -22.81 -9.84
CA GLU A 572 -1.25 -23.60 -10.65
C GLU A 572 -0.57 -24.43 -11.76
N VAL A 573 0.75 -24.31 -11.91
CA VAL A 573 1.51 -24.97 -12.98
C VAL A 573 2.28 -26.16 -12.41
N VAL A 574 2.31 -27.28 -13.16
CA VAL A 574 3.15 -28.46 -12.82
C VAL A 574 4.61 -28.03 -12.89
N ASN A 575 5.37 -28.39 -11.85
CA ASN A 575 6.80 -28.07 -11.79
C ASN A 575 7.61 -28.96 -12.74
N PRO A 576 8.17 -28.42 -13.84
CA PRO A 576 8.92 -29.20 -14.81
C PRO A 576 10.23 -29.76 -14.24
N LEU A 577 10.74 -29.16 -13.16
CA LEU A 577 11.96 -29.59 -12.50
C LEU A 577 11.86 -31.03 -11.96
N VAL A 578 10.68 -31.48 -11.53
CA VAL A 578 10.49 -32.82 -10.91
C VAL A 578 10.89 -33.95 -11.88
N GLU A 579 10.46 -33.87 -13.13
CA GLU A 579 10.81 -34.86 -14.17
C GLU A 579 12.29 -34.76 -14.55
N GLU A 580 12.81 -33.56 -14.74
CA GLU A 580 14.20 -33.35 -15.11
C GLU A 580 15.14 -33.83 -14.01
N TYR A 581 14.86 -33.46 -12.76
CA TYR A 581 15.63 -33.88 -11.59
C TYR A 581 15.73 -35.39 -11.48
N ALA A 582 14.60 -36.12 -11.62
CA ALA A 582 14.59 -37.58 -11.55
C ALA A 582 15.41 -38.27 -12.63
N ALA A 583 15.62 -37.64 -13.78
CA ALA A 583 16.32 -38.20 -14.92
C ALA A 583 17.85 -37.97 -14.91
N GLN A 584 18.37 -37.11 -14.02
CA GLN A 584 19.76 -36.69 -14.00
C GLN A 584 20.56 -37.33 -12.86
N PRO A 585 21.89 -37.46 -12.99
CA PRO A 585 22.75 -37.84 -11.89
C PRO A 585 22.91 -36.69 -10.88
N HIS A 586 22.87 -36.99 -9.59
CA HIS A 586 22.98 -36.01 -8.53
C HIS A 586 24.37 -36.02 -7.89
N LEU A 587 24.87 -34.86 -7.53
CA LEU A 587 26.10 -34.68 -6.76
C LEU A 587 25.76 -34.36 -5.31
N SER A 588 26.70 -34.62 -4.41
CA SER A 588 26.58 -34.09 -3.05
C SER A 588 26.62 -32.55 -3.07
N HIS A 589 25.95 -31.91 -2.11
CA HIS A 589 26.00 -30.45 -1.96
C HIS A 589 27.42 -29.92 -1.94
N GLN A 590 28.31 -30.55 -1.17
CA GLN A 590 29.71 -30.11 -1.05
C GLN A 590 30.42 -30.14 -2.42
N GLU A 591 30.26 -31.21 -3.19
CA GLU A 591 30.91 -31.33 -4.51
C GLU A 591 30.32 -30.35 -5.52
N ALA A 592 28.98 -30.19 -5.52
CA ALA A 592 28.29 -29.28 -6.43
C ALA A 592 28.69 -27.82 -6.20
N LEU A 593 28.69 -27.38 -4.93
CA LEU A 593 29.09 -26.03 -4.55
C LEU A 593 30.55 -25.76 -4.88
N GLN A 594 31.44 -26.73 -4.67
CA GLN A 594 32.84 -26.60 -5.04
C GLN A 594 33.02 -26.49 -6.57
N ARG A 595 32.29 -27.28 -7.35
CA ARG A 595 32.32 -27.20 -8.83
C ARG A 595 31.83 -25.84 -9.33
N PHE A 596 30.79 -25.30 -8.75
CA PHE A 596 30.33 -23.94 -9.08
C PHE A 596 31.39 -22.90 -8.78
N VAL A 597 32.03 -22.98 -7.61
CA VAL A 597 33.11 -22.05 -7.24
C VAL A 597 34.30 -22.17 -8.21
N ASP A 598 34.70 -23.39 -8.57
CA ASP A 598 35.82 -23.60 -9.51
C ASP A 598 35.48 -23.11 -10.93
N PHE A 599 34.25 -23.34 -11.39
CA PHE A 599 33.73 -22.83 -12.66
C PHE A 599 33.72 -21.29 -12.70
N SER A 600 33.29 -20.65 -11.62
CA SER A 600 33.08 -19.19 -11.55
C SER A 600 34.32 -18.41 -11.09
N ARG A 601 35.42 -19.08 -10.80
CA ARG A 601 36.62 -18.47 -10.21
C ARG A 601 37.21 -17.38 -11.12
N GLY A 602 37.36 -16.18 -10.56
CA GLY A 602 37.92 -15.02 -11.27
C GLY A 602 36.96 -14.35 -12.24
N CYS A 603 35.72 -14.81 -12.32
CA CYS A 603 34.66 -14.20 -13.10
C CYS A 603 33.78 -13.30 -12.18
N ALA A 604 33.12 -12.32 -12.76
CA ALA A 604 31.98 -11.67 -12.12
C ALA A 604 30.75 -12.56 -12.24
N ILE A 605 29.83 -12.45 -11.28
CA ILE A 605 28.57 -13.20 -11.31
C ILE A 605 27.37 -12.28 -11.60
N LEU A 606 26.39 -12.81 -12.30
CA LEU A 606 25.17 -12.12 -12.68
C LEU A 606 24.00 -13.11 -12.67
N GLY A 607 22.82 -12.65 -12.26
CA GLY A 607 21.56 -13.39 -12.37
C GLY A 607 20.42 -12.46 -12.74
N HIS A 608 19.20 -13.00 -12.79
CA HIS A 608 17.97 -12.22 -12.90
C HIS A 608 17.21 -12.29 -11.59
N ASN A 609 17.00 -11.17 -10.91
CA ASN A 609 16.55 -11.12 -9.52
C ASN A 609 17.50 -11.90 -8.58
N ALA A 610 18.79 -11.72 -8.84
CA ALA A 610 19.89 -12.52 -8.33
C ALA A 610 20.05 -12.55 -6.80
N THR A 611 19.32 -11.69 -6.08
CA THR A 611 19.41 -11.61 -4.61
C THR A 611 19.00 -12.94 -3.96
N TYR A 612 17.94 -13.57 -4.46
CA TYR A 612 17.49 -14.87 -3.95
C TYR A 612 18.55 -15.95 -4.15
N ASP A 613 19.01 -16.11 -5.41
CA ASP A 613 20.00 -17.12 -5.78
C ASP A 613 21.31 -16.95 -5.00
N TYR A 614 21.75 -15.72 -4.87
CA TYR A 614 22.96 -15.39 -4.11
C TYR A 614 22.86 -15.76 -2.64
N GLN A 615 21.71 -15.51 -2.02
CA GLN A 615 21.50 -15.80 -0.60
C GLN A 615 21.28 -17.28 -0.33
N ILE A 616 20.47 -17.96 -1.15
CA ILE A 616 20.26 -19.40 -0.92
C ILE A 616 21.55 -20.17 -1.15
N MET A 617 22.38 -19.76 -2.12
CA MET A 617 23.73 -20.32 -2.31
C MET A 617 24.63 -20.09 -1.08
N GLU A 618 24.63 -18.88 -0.50
CA GLU A 618 25.39 -18.60 0.73
C GLU A 618 24.97 -19.49 1.88
N HIS A 619 23.64 -19.62 2.14
CA HIS A 619 23.14 -20.45 3.22
C HIS A 619 23.37 -21.96 2.97
N ASN A 620 23.30 -22.43 1.73
CA ASN A 620 23.68 -23.79 1.39
C ASN A 620 25.20 -24.00 1.57
N MET A 621 26.05 -23.04 1.21
CA MET A 621 27.49 -23.10 1.51
C MET A 621 27.74 -23.19 3.01
N GLN A 622 27.08 -22.36 3.82
CA GLN A 622 27.23 -22.40 5.28
C GLN A 622 26.83 -23.76 5.89
N ARG A 623 25.82 -24.43 5.33
CA ARG A 623 25.33 -25.73 5.80
C ARG A 623 26.19 -26.90 5.34
N TYR A 624 26.61 -26.89 4.08
CA TYR A 624 27.17 -28.09 3.44
C TYR A 624 28.66 -27.94 3.05
N ALA A 625 29.17 -26.72 2.96
CA ALA A 625 30.55 -26.42 2.57
C ALA A 625 31.07 -25.16 3.28
N PRO A 626 31.20 -25.17 4.61
CA PRO A 626 31.43 -23.97 5.45
C PRO A 626 32.75 -23.24 5.15
N ASP A 627 33.67 -23.86 4.43
CA ASP A 627 34.89 -23.21 3.94
C ASP A 627 34.64 -22.27 2.75
N LEU A 628 33.51 -22.42 2.09
CA LEU A 628 33.06 -21.57 0.98
C LEU A 628 32.13 -20.45 1.49
N SER A 629 32.07 -19.34 0.78
CA SER A 629 31.13 -18.26 1.05
C SER A 629 30.98 -17.37 -0.19
N MET A 630 29.74 -17.14 -0.62
CA MET A 630 29.42 -16.18 -1.70
C MET A 630 29.92 -14.78 -1.33
N TYR A 631 29.71 -14.36 -0.09
CA TYR A 631 30.13 -13.04 0.39
C TYR A 631 31.64 -12.79 0.35
N ARG A 632 32.45 -13.84 0.55
CA ARG A 632 33.91 -13.75 0.47
C ARG A 632 34.43 -13.83 -0.93
N LEU A 633 33.82 -14.66 -1.77
CA LEU A 633 34.28 -14.92 -3.14
C LEU A 633 33.79 -13.85 -4.12
N TRP A 634 32.55 -13.43 -3.96
CA TRP A 634 31.92 -12.39 -4.76
C TRP A 634 31.24 -11.35 -3.86
N PRO A 635 31.97 -10.40 -3.28
CA PRO A 635 31.39 -9.37 -2.40
C PRO A 635 30.39 -8.45 -3.11
N SER A 636 30.27 -8.54 -4.42
CA SER A 636 29.28 -7.89 -5.26
C SER A 636 28.87 -8.78 -6.42
N TYR A 637 27.65 -8.61 -6.88
CA TYR A 637 27.09 -9.30 -8.05
C TYR A 637 26.30 -8.32 -8.91
N PHE A 638 26.05 -8.70 -10.15
CA PHE A 638 25.17 -7.93 -11.04
C PHE A 638 23.80 -8.59 -11.14
N ASP A 639 22.78 -7.75 -11.30
CA ASP A 639 21.38 -8.15 -11.42
C ASP A 639 20.76 -7.55 -12.67
N SER A 640 20.37 -8.39 -13.62
CA SER A 640 19.74 -7.96 -14.86
C SER A 640 18.37 -7.31 -14.64
N LEU A 641 17.65 -7.67 -13.58
CA LEU A 641 16.42 -7.02 -13.16
C LEU A 641 16.67 -5.56 -12.74
N LYS A 642 17.68 -5.33 -11.89
CA LYS A 642 18.09 -3.97 -11.50
C LYS A 642 18.50 -3.15 -12.71
N MET A 643 19.29 -3.71 -13.61
CA MET A 643 19.69 -3.03 -14.84
C MET A 643 18.50 -2.68 -15.74
N ALA A 644 17.58 -3.62 -15.93
CA ALA A 644 16.37 -3.39 -16.72
C ALA A 644 15.50 -2.26 -16.10
N ARG A 645 15.33 -2.24 -14.78
CA ARG A 645 14.60 -1.17 -14.07
C ARG A 645 15.26 0.19 -14.23
N LEU A 646 16.58 0.29 -14.16
CA LEU A 646 17.31 1.54 -14.37
C LEU A 646 17.22 2.04 -15.82
N LEU A 647 17.42 1.14 -16.79
CA LEU A 647 17.48 1.49 -18.20
C LEU A 647 16.11 1.67 -18.87
N ARG A 648 15.09 1.02 -18.33
CA ARG A 648 13.72 1.01 -18.86
C ARG A 648 12.68 1.10 -17.71
N PRO A 649 12.64 2.22 -16.96
CA PRO A 649 11.89 2.32 -15.71
C PRO A 649 10.35 2.24 -15.86
N ARG A 650 9.81 2.22 -17.10
CA ARG A 650 8.36 2.28 -17.36
C ARG A 650 7.81 1.06 -18.09
N LEU A 651 8.41 -0.10 -17.90
CA LEU A 651 7.85 -1.35 -18.41
C LEU A 651 6.72 -1.82 -17.51
N LYS A 652 5.72 -2.48 -18.10
CA LYS A 652 4.55 -2.99 -17.36
C LYS A 652 4.91 -4.11 -16.38
N SER A 653 5.87 -4.93 -16.74
CA SER A 653 6.36 -6.05 -15.93
C SER A 653 7.85 -6.23 -16.16
N TYR A 654 8.54 -6.67 -15.11
CA TYR A 654 9.98 -6.97 -15.13
C TYR A 654 10.26 -8.45 -14.89
N LYS A 655 9.24 -9.33 -14.97
CA LYS A 655 9.47 -10.78 -15.02
C LYS A 655 10.26 -11.11 -16.30
N LEU A 656 11.20 -12.01 -16.22
CA LEU A 656 12.12 -12.33 -17.35
C LEU A 656 11.34 -12.62 -18.65
N LYS A 657 10.31 -13.45 -18.59
CA LYS A 657 9.42 -13.75 -19.72
C LYS A 657 8.84 -12.49 -20.37
N ASP A 658 8.33 -11.58 -19.55
CA ASP A 658 7.69 -10.36 -20.04
C ASP A 658 8.71 -9.36 -20.60
N LEU A 659 9.92 -9.31 -20.01
CA LEU A 659 11.02 -8.50 -20.52
C LEU A 659 11.46 -8.95 -21.90
N LEU A 660 11.60 -10.26 -22.14
CA LEU A 660 11.93 -10.79 -23.48
C LEU A 660 10.93 -10.32 -24.53
N VAL A 661 9.63 -10.42 -24.23
CA VAL A 661 8.56 -10.00 -25.14
C VAL A 661 8.57 -8.47 -25.34
N GLN A 662 8.59 -7.70 -24.25
CA GLN A 662 8.51 -6.24 -24.29
C GLN A 662 9.72 -5.58 -24.97
N LEU A 663 10.89 -6.22 -24.89
CA LEU A 663 12.13 -5.72 -25.46
C LEU A 663 12.47 -6.37 -26.82
N GLY A 664 11.68 -7.36 -27.28
CA GLY A 664 11.90 -8.07 -28.54
C GLY A 664 13.19 -8.89 -28.54
N LEU A 665 13.50 -9.55 -27.41
CA LEU A 665 14.71 -10.34 -27.23
C LEU A 665 14.43 -11.82 -27.52
N GLU A 666 15.45 -12.52 -28.01
CA GLU A 666 15.40 -13.97 -28.20
C GLU A 666 15.59 -14.69 -26.86
N GLY A 667 14.86 -15.77 -26.66
CA GLY A 667 14.91 -16.62 -25.48
C GLY A 667 13.54 -17.14 -25.06
N HIS A 668 13.52 -18.20 -24.28
CA HIS A 668 12.34 -18.76 -23.65
C HIS A 668 12.57 -18.80 -22.13
N ASN A 669 11.58 -18.47 -21.36
CA ASN A 669 11.54 -18.72 -19.93
C ASN A 669 10.58 -19.88 -19.73
N SER A 670 11.14 -21.06 -19.44
CA SER A 670 10.38 -22.32 -19.33
C SER A 670 10.28 -22.82 -17.89
N HIS A 671 10.78 -22.06 -16.91
CA HIS A 671 11.02 -22.51 -15.54
C HIS A 671 11.96 -23.72 -15.48
N LEU A 672 12.90 -23.78 -16.41
CA LEU A 672 14.05 -24.65 -16.38
C LEU A 672 15.28 -23.76 -16.36
N ALA A 673 16.16 -23.93 -15.40
CA ALA A 673 17.28 -23.03 -15.16
C ALA A 673 18.17 -22.81 -16.42
N ASN A 674 18.31 -23.81 -17.28
CA ASN A 674 19.09 -23.69 -18.52
C ASN A 674 18.50 -22.68 -19.52
N ASP A 675 17.18 -22.65 -19.70
CA ASP A 675 16.54 -21.71 -20.61
C ASP A 675 16.58 -20.30 -20.02
N ASP A 676 16.38 -20.18 -18.71
CA ASP A 676 16.34 -18.92 -17.99
C ASP A 676 17.70 -18.21 -17.97
N ILE A 677 18.83 -18.93 -17.89
CA ILE A 677 20.16 -18.33 -17.97
C ILE A 677 20.47 -17.83 -19.40
N LEU A 678 20.01 -18.50 -20.45
CA LEU A 678 20.20 -18.03 -21.83
C LEU A 678 19.35 -16.78 -22.11
N ALA A 679 18.13 -16.76 -21.61
CA ALA A 679 17.26 -15.58 -21.63
C ALA A 679 17.87 -14.41 -20.85
N THR A 680 18.44 -14.68 -19.67
CA THR A 680 19.16 -13.68 -18.86
C THR A 680 20.41 -13.17 -19.57
N ASN A 681 21.14 -14.01 -20.28
CA ASN A 681 22.28 -13.59 -21.12
C ASN A 681 21.83 -12.64 -22.24
N SER A 682 20.72 -12.92 -22.93
CA SER A 682 20.15 -12.04 -23.94
C SER A 682 19.77 -10.67 -23.35
N LEU A 683 19.17 -10.66 -22.19
CA LEU A 683 18.86 -9.43 -21.44
C LEU A 683 20.13 -8.68 -20.98
N MET A 684 21.17 -9.39 -20.56
CA MET A 684 22.46 -8.82 -20.17
C MET A 684 23.12 -8.08 -21.36
N ILE A 685 23.11 -8.67 -22.56
CA ILE A 685 23.62 -8.03 -23.76
C ILE A 685 22.86 -6.75 -24.09
N TYR A 686 21.55 -6.80 -24.06
CA TYR A 686 20.69 -5.63 -24.23
C TYR A 686 21.02 -4.52 -23.22
N CYS A 687 21.15 -4.87 -21.93
CA CYS A 687 21.51 -3.94 -20.88
C CYS A 687 22.89 -3.32 -21.10
N TYR A 688 23.87 -4.10 -21.55
CA TYR A 688 25.22 -3.60 -21.90
C TYR A 688 25.17 -2.55 -22.99
N ASP A 689 24.49 -2.83 -24.10
CA ASP A 689 24.42 -1.90 -25.24
C ASP A 689 23.78 -0.57 -24.84
N ARG A 690 22.73 -0.63 -24.02
CA ARG A 690 22.06 0.57 -23.48
C ARG A 690 22.92 1.32 -22.47
N ALA A 691 23.51 0.61 -21.51
CA ALA A 691 24.36 1.20 -20.47
C ALA A 691 25.56 1.91 -21.08
N ARG A 692 26.23 1.29 -22.04
CA ARG A 692 27.38 1.87 -22.76
C ARG A 692 27.04 3.23 -23.40
N SER A 693 25.82 3.38 -23.90
CA SER A 693 25.37 4.63 -24.52
C SER A 693 25.12 5.78 -23.54
N ILE A 694 24.92 5.50 -22.25
CA ILE A 694 24.51 6.50 -21.26
C ILE A 694 25.57 6.83 -20.20
N VAL A 695 26.56 5.95 -19.99
CA VAL A 695 27.55 6.10 -18.90
C VAL A 695 28.33 7.41 -18.99
N GLY A 696 28.67 7.90 -20.20
CA GLY A 696 29.34 9.19 -20.37
C GLY A 696 28.49 10.37 -19.83
N ARG A 697 27.16 10.34 -20.06
CA ARG A 697 26.23 11.36 -19.58
C ARG A 697 26.08 11.28 -18.06
N GLN A 698 26.09 10.07 -17.49
CA GLN A 698 26.06 9.86 -16.04
C GLN A 698 27.28 10.50 -15.36
N GLN A 699 28.48 10.26 -15.89
CA GLN A 699 29.72 10.84 -15.36
C GLN A 699 29.72 12.38 -15.43
N GLU A 700 29.22 12.95 -16.54
CA GLU A 700 29.07 14.40 -16.66
C GLU A 700 28.07 14.96 -15.64
N PHE A 701 26.94 14.29 -15.42
CA PHE A 701 25.96 14.69 -14.43
C PHE A 701 26.56 14.68 -13.01
N ILE A 702 27.24 13.60 -12.62
CA ILE A 702 27.88 13.45 -11.31
C ILE A 702 28.88 14.60 -11.11
N ARG A 703 29.75 14.88 -12.10
CA ARG A 703 30.72 15.99 -12.02
C ARG A 703 30.05 17.35 -11.86
N ARG A 704 28.94 17.59 -12.57
CA ARG A 704 28.17 18.84 -12.49
C ARG A 704 27.51 19.04 -11.13
N HIS A 705 27.01 17.98 -10.52
CA HIS A 705 26.28 18.00 -9.27
C HIS A 705 27.10 17.52 -8.06
N GLN A 706 28.42 17.46 -8.17
CA GLN A 706 29.32 16.92 -7.15
C GLN A 706 29.05 17.50 -5.75
N LYS A 707 28.87 18.82 -5.64
CA LYS A 707 28.58 19.47 -4.35
C LYS A 707 27.27 18.98 -3.70
N THR A 708 26.24 18.78 -4.48
CA THR A 708 24.94 18.26 -3.99
C THR A 708 25.08 16.80 -3.56
N ILE A 709 25.79 16.00 -4.36
CA ILE A 709 26.08 14.60 -4.09
C ILE A 709 26.90 14.45 -2.79
N ASP A 710 27.96 15.25 -2.64
CA ASP A 710 28.79 15.23 -1.42
C ASP A 710 27.99 15.65 -0.19
N ARG A 711 27.13 16.65 -0.33
CA ARG A 711 26.20 17.06 0.75
C ARG A 711 25.25 15.94 1.12
N PHE A 712 24.66 15.26 0.14
CA PHE A 712 23.76 14.12 0.37
C PHE A 712 24.52 12.99 1.08
N ARG A 713 25.69 12.60 0.62
CA ARG A 713 26.53 11.56 1.24
C ARG A 713 26.84 11.89 2.70
N HIS A 714 27.21 13.12 2.99
CA HIS A 714 27.54 13.57 4.35
C HIS A 714 26.32 13.53 5.27
N LEU A 715 25.21 14.13 4.86
CA LEU A 715 23.97 14.16 5.65
C LEU A 715 23.39 12.77 5.89
N TYR A 716 23.50 11.90 4.90
CA TYR A 716 23.07 10.51 5.03
C TYR A 716 23.93 9.73 6.01
N ALA A 717 25.25 9.91 5.98
CA ALA A 717 26.18 9.31 6.93
C ALA A 717 25.96 9.84 8.37
N ASP A 718 25.71 11.13 8.52
CA ASP A 718 25.41 11.76 9.81
C ASP A 718 24.10 11.24 10.42
N LEU A 719 23.07 11.06 9.62
CA LEU A 719 21.81 10.48 10.06
C LEU A 719 22.03 9.08 10.65
N TYR A 720 22.84 8.26 10.01
CA TYR A 720 23.20 6.94 10.51
C TYR A 720 23.95 6.97 11.84
N GLN A 721 24.97 7.79 11.96
CA GLN A 721 25.75 7.89 13.18
C GLN A 721 24.92 8.43 14.35
N HIS A 722 24.07 9.44 14.11
CA HIS A 722 23.22 10.00 15.14
C HIS A 722 22.09 9.05 15.57
N SER A 723 21.47 8.34 14.64
CA SER A 723 20.46 7.34 15.01
C SER A 723 21.06 6.18 15.80
N ARG A 724 22.26 5.73 15.44
CA ARG A 724 22.97 4.67 16.17
C ARG A 724 23.36 5.13 17.57
N SER A 725 23.90 6.33 17.76
CA SER A 725 24.29 6.86 19.06
C SER A 725 23.09 7.17 19.97
N ARG A 726 22.00 7.71 19.41
CA ARG A 726 20.77 7.99 20.18
C ARG A 726 20.01 6.72 20.55
N LEU A 727 19.99 5.71 19.70
CA LEU A 727 19.39 4.40 20.00
C LEU A 727 20.08 3.69 21.17
N TYR A 728 21.39 3.87 21.37
CA TYR A 728 22.15 3.19 22.42
C TYR A 728 22.35 4.00 23.72
N VAL A 729 22.22 5.32 23.70
CA VAL A 729 22.62 6.18 24.83
C VAL A 729 21.44 6.78 25.58
N GLN A 730 20.25 6.89 24.99
CA GLN A 730 19.07 7.38 25.70
C GLN A 730 18.17 6.22 26.11
N SER A 731 18.10 5.95 27.40
CA SER A 731 17.14 5.06 28.06
C SER A 731 15.65 5.44 27.85
N GLY A 732 15.37 6.26 26.87
CA GLY A 732 14.06 6.71 26.42
C GLY A 732 13.79 6.41 24.95
N ILE A 733 14.33 5.30 24.42
CA ILE A 733 13.92 4.82 23.08
C ILE A 733 12.43 4.57 23.13
N THR A 734 11.70 5.31 22.31
CA THR A 734 10.29 5.03 22.13
C THR A 734 10.13 3.60 21.60
N PRO A 735 9.11 2.85 22.01
CA PRO A 735 8.84 1.50 21.48
C PRO A 735 8.87 1.45 19.95
N LEU A 736 8.45 2.52 19.29
CA LEU A 736 8.49 2.69 17.84
C LEU A 736 9.91 2.55 17.26
N SER A 737 10.94 3.14 17.92
CA SER A 737 12.34 3.04 17.44
C SER A 737 12.90 1.63 17.53
N ALA A 738 12.53 0.89 18.57
CA ALA A 738 12.92 -0.51 18.74
C ALA A 738 12.20 -1.43 17.75
N GLU A 739 10.91 -1.21 17.49
CA GLU A 739 10.14 -1.95 16.49
C GLU A 739 10.65 -1.71 15.07
N LEU A 740 11.07 -0.50 14.77
CA LEU A 740 11.61 -0.15 13.46
C LEU A 740 12.99 -0.78 13.25
N GLN A 741 13.86 -0.77 14.24
CA GLN A 741 15.14 -1.47 14.17
C GLN A 741 14.92 -2.98 14.00
N TYR A 742 13.98 -3.56 14.75
CA TYR A 742 13.61 -4.97 14.61
C TYR A 742 13.06 -5.28 13.21
N THR A 743 12.21 -4.40 12.67
CA THR A 743 11.68 -4.55 11.32
C THR A 743 12.78 -4.49 10.27
N PHE A 744 13.74 -3.58 10.39
CA PHE A 744 14.89 -3.52 9.48
C PHE A 744 15.76 -4.77 9.57
N ASP A 745 16.09 -5.21 10.76
CA ASP A 745 16.88 -6.40 10.98
C ASP A 745 16.16 -7.64 10.44
N TYR A 746 14.87 -7.76 10.67
CA TYR A 746 14.04 -8.84 10.15
C TYR A 746 13.99 -8.85 8.61
N LEU A 747 13.72 -7.69 7.97
CA LEU A 747 13.68 -7.58 6.51
C LEU A 747 15.05 -7.89 5.87
N ARG A 748 16.15 -7.51 6.53
CA ARG A 748 17.49 -7.88 6.11
C ARG A 748 17.70 -9.40 6.20
N ASP A 749 17.32 -9.99 7.33
CA ASP A 749 17.57 -11.40 7.62
C ASP A 749 16.73 -12.33 6.72
N ILE A 750 15.52 -11.92 6.31
CA ILE A 750 14.71 -12.66 5.33
C ILE A 750 15.07 -12.33 3.85
N GLY A 751 16.15 -11.58 3.63
CA GLY A 751 16.65 -11.26 2.29
C GLY A 751 15.77 -10.34 1.45
N ARG A 752 14.72 -9.77 2.01
CA ARG A 752 13.88 -8.78 1.31
C ARG A 752 14.58 -7.45 1.11
N ILE A 753 15.52 -7.13 1.99
CA ILE A 753 16.50 -6.06 1.82
C ILE A 753 17.78 -6.78 1.47
N GLY A 754 18.02 -7.04 0.21
CA GLY A 754 19.20 -7.75 -0.26
C GLY A 754 20.49 -7.11 0.25
N HIS A 755 21.59 -7.83 0.16
CA HIS A 755 22.92 -7.21 0.30
C HIS A 755 23.03 -6.11 -0.76
N MET A 756 22.52 -4.95 -0.41
CA MET A 756 22.98 -3.73 -1.03
C MET A 756 24.33 -3.45 -0.36
N PRO A 757 25.46 -3.72 -1.04
CA PRO A 757 26.74 -3.40 -0.47
C PRO A 757 26.70 -1.90 -0.18
N LYS A 758 26.76 -1.51 1.10
CA LYS A 758 26.87 -0.13 1.59
C LYS A 758 25.59 0.72 1.55
N LEU A 759 24.48 0.25 1.11
CA LEU A 759 23.28 0.97 1.34
C LEU A 759 22.96 0.93 2.73
N PRO A 760 22.70 1.02 3.36
CA PRO A 760 22.56 2.07 4.22
C PRO A 760 23.43 1.88 5.38
N TYR A 761 24.23 2.79 5.52
CA TYR A 761 24.73 3.15 6.81
C TYR A 761 23.64 3.19 7.89
N ILE A 762 22.37 3.05 7.54
CA ILE A 762 21.23 2.96 8.46
C ILE A 762 20.80 1.51 8.74
N ILE A 763 21.12 0.58 7.86
CA ILE A 763 20.69 -0.83 8.00
C ILE A 763 21.85 -1.75 8.44
N ARG A 764 23.04 -1.23 8.66
CA ARG A 764 24.14 -2.01 9.22
C ARG A 764 24.08 -2.13 10.73
#